data_f0c18abbafc6fb20852d537a43933cbe
#
_entry.id   f0c18abbafc6fb20852d537a43933cbe
#
_cell.length_a   1.000
_cell.length_b   1.000
_cell.length_c   1.000
_cell.angle_alpha   90.00
_cell.angle_beta   90.00
_cell.angle_gamma   90.00
#
_symmetry.space_group_name_H-M   'P 1'
#
loop_
_entity.id
_entity.type
_entity.pdbx_description
1 polymer ?
#
loop_
_entity_poly.entity_id
_entity_poly.type
_entity_poly.pdbx_seq_one_letter_code
_entity_poly.pdbx_strand_id
1 'polypeptide(L)'
;MEDVANIYNTVEAKDSIGRYDGKDTMTIGVKKNQDSDHITVSKAVQETMQTLKAQDPSLEYVVVNDYSDQISNSLKSVFQTMIMAVIIAMFIIWLFFGDIKASLIVGTSIPVSILAALILMKTMGFTLNVITLSSLVLGVGMMVDNSIVVLESCFRFTDKGGGFVETRKAAIDGTAAVLESIIGGTVTTCVVFIPLALISGMSGQMFKPLGFTIVFCMIASLISAMTLVPLCYVYYRPKEKENTPASGIMRALQNGYRSLMEKLLKKKAMVMGTAVVLVIFSLFLATKLKTELMPADDQGTIAVTIETQPGLKIEEVDKILQRAENYVTQDPDLDSYMLSYGSSGLSMNMGGSGATLTAYLKDDRGRKTDQVLKEWKRDMQKWSDCSVSLESQSSLGSGMSMGNAEDLEYILVSTQYDDLKKASDEIVSELQKRPDATNIHSSLENSAPLVKINVDPVKAAAEGLSPTAVASQVYMMVSGTTATTLNVDGNDIDVKVEYADDEYDTIDKLQGIVLPTATGGSVALMDIADIGFKDSPQSITKSDKQYQVTITGTLTEGADSTTKDKIQKEVIDKYLSGTISMQENTSTKMMNEEFASLGQAIATAVFLVFVVMAAQFESPKFSIMVMTTIPFALIGSFLFLWLVDCPISMTSLLGFLMLVGTVVNNGILYVDTANQYRATMDFKEAVIEAGATRMRPMFMTTLTTIVAMIPMAAAYGNAGKTMQGLALVDVGGLIVSTAMALLVLPVFYVIMSGKNQDKKEIIDVD
;
A
#
# COMPACT_ATOMS: atom_id res chain seq x y z
N MET A 1 44.42 3.82 48.16
CA MET A 1 43.70 3.99 46.86
C MET A 1 44.03 5.36 46.26
N GLU A 2 43.92 6.44 47.01
CA GLU A 2 44.23 7.81 46.50
C GLU A 2 45.66 7.99 45.99
N ASP A 3 46.61 7.15 46.41
CA ASP A 3 48.01 7.18 45.95
C ASP A 3 48.22 6.52 44.58
N VAL A 4 47.24 5.73 44.09
CA VAL A 4 47.35 4.93 42.88
C VAL A 4 46.20 5.10 41.88
N ALA A 5 45.14 5.75 42.30
CA ALA A 5 43.96 5.97 41.46
C ALA A 5 43.18 7.24 41.85
N ASN A 6 42.67 7.93 40.88
CA ASN A 6 41.68 9.00 41.06
C ASN A 6 40.28 8.37 41.14
N ILE A 7 39.58 8.60 42.24
CA ILE A 7 38.21 8.10 42.41
C ILE A 7 37.24 9.29 42.26
N TYR A 8 36.37 9.21 41.28
CA TYR A 8 35.34 10.22 41.08
C TYR A 8 34.04 9.57 40.65
N ASN A 9 32.94 10.23 40.97
CA ASN A 9 31.63 9.81 40.49
C ASN A 9 31.37 10.47 39.13
N THR A 10 31.07 9.67 38.13
CA THR A 10 30.77 10.13 36.77
C THR A 10 29.58 9.36 36.21
N VAL A 11 29.03 9.84 35.17
CA VAL A 11 28.09 9.09 34.29
C VAL A 11 28.89 8.39 33.22
N GLU A 12 28.38 7.26 32.76
CA GLU A 12 28.94 6.54 31.63
C GLU A 12 29.11 7.47 30.41
N ALA A 13 30.19 7.30 29.68
CA ALA A 13 30.44 8.12 28.49
C ALA A 13 29.25 8.00 27.52
N LYS A 14 28.82 9.11 26.95
CA LYS A 14 27.76 9.11 25.97
C LYS A 14 28.17 8.27 24.76
N ASP A 15 27.39 7.27 24.43
CA ASP A 15 27.53 6.44 23.23
C ASP A 15 26.33 6.66 22.27
N SER A 16 25.37 7.46 22.70
CA SER A 16 24.13 7.74 21.98
C SER A 16 23.73 9.22 22.11
N ILE A 17 23.05 9.71 21.10
CA ILE A 17 22.50 11.08 21.06
C ILE A 17 21.01 10.99 20.77
N GLY A 18 20.19 11.60 21.64
CA GLY A 18 18.75 11.76 21.43
C GLY A 18 18.36 13.21 21.62
N ARG A 19 17.76 13.84 20.61
CA ARG A 19 17.31 15.25 20.66
C ARG A 19 15.92 15.41 20.05
N TYR A 20 15.16 16.32 20.63
CA TYR A 20 13.91 16.79 20.07
C TYR A 20 13.97 18.32 20.01
N ASP A 21 13.83 18.88 18.83
CA ASP A 21 13.96 20.32 18.55
C ASP A 21 15.23 20.93 19.19
N GLY A 22 16.37 20.25 19.05
CA GLY A 22 17.68 20.69 19.55
C GLY A 22 17.88 20.51 21.05
N LYS A 23 16.91 19.95 21.81
CA LYS A 23 17.05 19.69 23.23
C LYS A 23 17.35 18.22 23.48
N ASP A 24 18.32 17.92 24.33
CA ASP A 24 18.59 16.56 24.77
C ASP A 24 17.35 15.95 25.40
N THR A 25 16.96 14.76 24.96
CA THR A 25 15.73 14.10 25.41
C THR A 25 15.90 12.58 25.51
N MET A 26 15.09 11.96 26.36
CA MET A 26 14.95 10.52 26.44
C MET A 26 13.69 10.10 25.66
N THR A 27 13.84 9.15 24.75
CA THR A 27 12.73 8.65 23.96
C THR A 27 12.20 7.35 24.56
N ILE A 28 10.89 7.30 24.80
CA ILE A 28 10.19 6.09 25.29
C ILE A 28 9.29 5.57 24.18
N GLY A 29 9.60 4.38 23.67
CA GLY A 29 8.80 3.68 22.67
C GLY A 29 7.88 2.64 23.32
N VAL A 30 6.57 2.80 23.16
CA VAL A 30 5.58 1.85 23.65
C VAL A 30 5.06 1.00 22.52
N LYS A 31 5.22 -0.34 22.61
CA LYS A 31 4.71 -1.30 21.63
C LYS A 31 3.50 -2.02 22.22
N LYS A 32 2.41 -2.09 21.44
CA LYS A 32 1.23 -2.88 21.84
C LYS A 32 1.47 -4.38 21.69
N ASN A 33 0.79 -5.19 22.49
CA ASN A 33 0.68 -6.64 22.26
C ASN A 33 -0.22 -6.93 21.05
N GLN A 34 -0.09 -8.13 20.46
CA GLN A 34 -0.89 -8.54 19.29
C GLN A 34 -2.40 -8.47 19.54
N ASP A 35 -2.86 -8.80 20.74
CA ASP A 35 -4.27 -8.85 21.12
C ASP A 35 -4.85 -7.49 21.54
N SER A 36 -4.04 -6.44 21.61
CA SER A 36 -4.47 -5.09 22.02
C SER A 36 -4.66 -4.19 20.80
N ASP A 37 -5.58 -3.23 20.88
CA ASP A 37 -5.76 -2.20 19.86
C ASP A 37 -4.91 -0.94 20.18
N HIS A 38 -4.51 -0.23 19.13
CA HIS A 38 -3.67 0.96 19.24
C HIS A 38 -4.34 2.09 20.02
N ILE A 39 -5.64 2.30 19.85
CA ILE A 39 -6.37 3.42 20.45
C ILE A 39 -6.47 3.25 21.95
N THR A 40 -6.78 2.03 22.42
CA THR A 40 -6.86 1.74 23.87
C THR A 40 -5.50 1.85 24.55
N VAL A 41 -4.44 1.32 23.91
CA VAL A 41 -3.08 1.41 24.46
C VAL A 41 -2.61 2.86 24.52
N SER A 42 -2.80 3.63 23.45
CA SER A 42 -2.41 5.05 23.43
C SER A 42 -3.11 5.84 24.53
N LYS A 43 -4.44 5.68 24.71
CA LYS A 43 -5.18 6.34 25.78
C LYS A 43 -4.62 5.98 27.17
N ALA A 44 -4.36 4.70 27.42
CA ALA A 44 -3.79 4.26 28.69
C ALA A 44 -2.41 4.87 28.96
N VAL A 45 -1.56 4.97 27.92
CA VAL A 45 -0.25 5.63 28.02
C VAL A 45 -0.41 7.12 28.31
N GLN A 46 -1.28 7.81 27.58
CA GLN A 46 -1.53 9.25 27.81
C GLN A 46 -2.07 9.53 29.20
N GLU A 47 -3.01 8.73 29.72
CA GLU A 47 -3.53 8.82 31.09
C GLU A 47 -2.42 8.59 32.14
N THR A 48 -1.55 7.62 31.89
CA THR A 48 -0.40 7.34 32.77
C THR A 48 0.57 8.52 32.77
N MET A 49 0.91 9.08 31.62
CA MET A 49 1.80 10.23 31.50
C MET A 49 1.22 11.48 32.17
N GLN A 50 -0.09 11.71 32.03
CA GLN A 50 -0.77 12.80 32.75
C GLN A 50 -0.70 12.60 34.26
N THR A 51 -0.86 11.37 34.74
CA THR A 51 -0.75 11.07 36.17
C THR A 51 0.66 11.31 36.70
N LEU A 52 1.68 10.88 35.93
CA LEU A 52 3.09 11.14 36.28
C LEU A 52 3.41 12.63 36.31
N LYS A 53 2.92 13.40 35.31
CA LYS A 53 3.10 14.85 35.28
C LYS A 53 2.41 15.55 36.46
N ALA A 54 1.27 15.01 36.93
CA ALA A 54 0.60 15.52 38.11
C ALA A 54 1.38 15.22 39.41
N GLN A 55 2.13 14.11 39.45
CA GLN A 55 3.00 13.76 40.58
C GLN A 55 4.31 14.54 40.55
N ASP A 56 4.87 14.75 39.37
CA ASP A 56 6.09 15.54 39.16
C ASP A 56 5.84 16.64 38.11
N PRO A 57 5.55 17.88 38.52
CA PRO A 57 5.33 19.00 37.63
C PRO A 57 6.55 19.42 36.79
N SER A 58 7.76 18.96 37.15
CA SER A 58 8.99 19.22 36.38
C SER A 58 9.10 18.34 35.12
N LEU A 59 8.30 17.27 35.05
CA LEU A 59 8.26 16.38 33.90
C LEU A 59 7.61 17.07 32.71
N GLU A 60 8.40 17.35 31.68
CA GLU A 60 7.91 17.75 30.36
C GLU A 60 7.94 16.54 29.43
N TYR A 61 6.85 16.27 28.70
CA TYR A 61 6.82 15.25 27.68
C TYR A 61 6.10 15.74 26.42
N VAL A 62 6.53 15.25 25.29
CA VAL A 62 5.93 15.51 23.97
C VAL A 62 5.60 14.17 23.33
N VAL A 63 4.41 14.06 22.77
CA VAL A 63 4.03 12.90 21.96
C VAL A 63 4.51 13.16 20.55
N VAL A 64 5.56 12.48 20.13
CA VAL A 64 6.20 12.68 18.83
C VAL A 64 5.47 11.93 17.72
N ASN A 65 5.06 10.69 18.00
CA ASN A 65 4.33 9.87 17.05
C ASN A 65 3.27 9.03 17.77
N ASP A 66 2.02 9.21 17.40
CA ASP A 66 0.90 8.42 17.88
C ASP A 66 0.09 7.86 16.70
N TYR A 67 0.30 6.58 16.40
CA TYR A 67 -0.46 5.90 15.35
C TYR A 67 -1.96 5.85 15.62
N SER A 68 -2.42 6.02 16.87
CA SER A 68 -3.84 6.01 17.21
C SER A 68 -4.58 7.22 16.64
N ASP A 69 -3.93 8.38 16.57
CA ASP A 69 -4.50 9.59 15.97
C ASP A 69 -4.66 9.43 14.46
N GLN A 70 -3.67 8.87 13.78
CA GLN A 70 -3.76 8.56 12.35
C GLN A 70 -4.88 7.57 12.06
N ILE A 71 -4.99 6.50 12.84
CA ILE A 71 -6.06 5.50 12.73
C ILE A 71 -7.41 6.17 12.97
N SER A 72 -7.56 6.93 14.05
CA SER A 72 -8.81 7.62 14.40
C SER A 72 -9.25 8.60 13.31
N ASN A 73 -8.32 9.40 12.78
CA ASN A 73 -8.60 10.34 11.69
C ASN A 73 -8.97 9.61 10.39
N SER A 74 -8.30 8.51 10.07
CA SER A 74 -8.64 7.67 8.92
C SER A 74 -10.02 7.04 9.08
N LEU A 75 -10.36 6.48 10.24
CA LEU A 75 -11.69 5.92 10.54
C LEU A 75 -12.77 6.99 10.42
N LYS A 76 -12.55 8.18 10.96
CA LYS A 76 -13.48 9.31 10.86
C LYS A 76 -13.68 9.77 9.43
N SER A 77 -12.61 9.86 8.65
CA SER A 77 -12.66 10.22 7.23
C SER A 77 -13.47 9.21 6.41
N VAL A 78 -13.22 7.90 6.62
CA VAL A 78 -13.97 6.84 5.93
C VAL A 78 -15.45 6.86 6.34
N PHE A 79 -15.74 7.07 7.63
CA PHE A 79 -17.13 7.16 8.10
C PHE A 79 -17.88 8.36 7.51
N GLN A 80 -17.23 9.50 7.41
CA GLN A 80 -17.77 10.69 6.73
C GLN A 80 -18.02 10.43 5.24
N THR A 81 -17.07 9.76 4.56
CA THR A 81 -17.20 9.37 3.15
C THR A 81 -18.39 8.42 2.96
N MET A 82 -18.57 7.45 3.86
CA MET A 82 -19.70 6.51 3.84
C MET A 82 -21.06 7.22 3.99
N ILE A 83 -21.19 8.14 4.94
CA ILE A 83 -22.40 8.94 5.11
C ILE A 83 -22.67 9.77 3.85
N MET A 84 -21.64 10.41 3.31
CA MET A 84 -21.76 11.20 2.08
C MET A 84 -22.21 10.35 0.91
N ALA A 85 -21.65 9.15 0.73
CA ALA A 85 -22.06 8.21 -0.30
C ALA A 85 -23.54 7.81 -0.20
N VAL A 86 -24.04 7.54 1.02
CA VAL A 86 -25.46 7.23 1.27
C VAL A 86 -26.36 8.42 0.90
N ILE A 87 -26.01 9.63 1.32
CA ILE A 87 -26.78 10.84 1.02
C ILE A 87 -26.84 11.10 -0.49
N ILE A 88 -25.70 10.95 -1.18
CA ILE A 88 -25.62 11.13 -2.63
C ILE A 88 -26.44 10.04 -3.35
N ALA A 89 -26.36 8.78 -2.93
CA ALA A 89 -27.18 7.71 -3.47
C ALA A 89 -28.67 8.01 -3.35
N MET A 90 -29.12 8.47 -2.18
CA MET A 90 -30.50 8.91 -1.96
C MET A 90 -30.90 10.07 -2.88
N PHE A 91 -30.01 11.03 -3.11
CA PHE A 91 -30.25 12.16 -4.00
C PHE A 91 -30.41 11.71 -5.46
N ILE A 92 -29.56 10.80 -5.94
CA ILE A 92 -29.66 10.26 -7.31
C ILE A 92 -30.97 9.52 -7.49
N ILE A 93 -31.36 8.67 -6.53
CA ILE A 93 -32.64 7.94 -6.59
C ILE A 93 -33.80 8.91 -6.62
N TRP A 94 -33.77 9.98 -5.82
CA TRP A 94 -34.80 11.04 -5.87
C TRP A 94 -34.81 11.73 -7.25
N LEU A 95 -33.69 11.99 -7.86
CA LEU A 95 -33.59 12.61 -9.18
C LEU A 95 -34.31 11.81 -10.26
N PHE A 96 -34.24 10.47 -10.20
CA PHE A 96 -34.85 9.58 -11.19
C PHE A 96 -36.28 9.21 -10.91
N PHE A 97 -36.68 8.97 -9.67
CA PHE A 97 -38.08 8.60 -9.32
C PHE A 97 -38.96 9.80 -8.96
N GLY A 98 -38.34 10.93 -8.56
CA GLY A 98 -39.06 12.15 -8.18
C GLY A 98 -39.85 12.04 -6.83
N ASP A 99 -39.71 10.92 -6.12
CA ASP A 99 -40.36 10.68 -4.85
C ASP A 99 -39.35 10.43 -3.72
N ILE A 100 -39.43 11.23 -2.67
CA ILE A 100 -38.54 11.13 -1.51
C ILE A 100 -38.77 9.81 -0.72
N LYS A 101 -39.97 9.23 -0.80
CA LYS A 101 -40.29 7.95 -0.17
C LYS A 101 -39.53 6.80 -0.82
N ALA A 102 -39.37 6.83 -2.16
CA ALA A 102 -38.56 5.88 -2.91
C ALA A 102 -37.11 5.95 -2.49
N SER A 103 -36.54 7.17 -2.35
CA SER A 103 -35.18 7.40 -1.86
C SER A 103 -34.99 6.90 -0.43
N LEU A 104 -35.97 7.11 0.46
CA LEU A 104 -35.93 6.64 1.83
C LEU A 104 -35.94 5.11 1.93
N ILE A 105 -36.68 4.41 1.08
CA ILE A 105 -36.69 2.94 1.05
C ILE A 105 -35.27 2.40 0.81
N VAL A 106 -34.61 2.88 -0.23
CA VAL A 106 -33.24 2.47 -0.54
C VAL A 106 -32.24 3.00 0.50
N GLY A 107 -32.41 4.27 0.92
CA GLY A 107 -31.61 4.87 1.97
C GLY A 107 -31.65 4.13 3.31
N THR A 108 -32.75 3.44 3.63
CA THR A 108 -32.90 2.62 4.84
C THR A 108 -32.23 1.24 4.65
N SER A 109 -32.28 0.69 3.44
CA SER A 109 -31.68 -0.63 3.15
C SER A 109 -30.16 -0.65 3.32
N ILE A 110 -29.47 0.46 3.01
CA ILE A 110 -28.01 0.55 3.09
C ILE A 110 -27.48 0.40 4.53
N PRO A 111 -27.91 1.21 5.52
CA PRO A 111 -27.46 1.05 6.90
C PRO A 111 -27.76 -0.32 7.48
N VAL A 112 -28.92 -0.90 7.17
CA VAL A 112 -29.28 -2.26 7.62
C VAL A 112 -28.33 -3.30 7.04
N SER A 113 -27.98 -3.20 5.76
CA SER A 113 -27.03 -4.10 5.11
C SER A 113 -25.62 -3.94 5.68
N ILE A 114 -25.17 -2.71 5.96
CA ILE A 114 -23.89 -2.44 6.61
C ILE A 114 -23.84 -3.06 8.00
N LEU A 115 -24.88 -2.87 8.83
CA LEU A 115 -24.94 -3.45 10.18
C LEU A 115 -24.90 -4.99 10.12
N ALA A 116 -25.62 -5.59 9.19
CA ALA A 116 -25.57 -7.03 8.99
C ALA A 116 -24.17 -7.52 8.54
N ALA A 117 -23.51 -6.80 7.65
CA ALA A 117 -22.14 -7.09 7.24
C ALA A 117 -21.16 -6.97 8.42
N LEU A 118 -21.28 -5.95 9.27
CA LEU A 118 -20.45 -5.79 10.47
C LEU A 118 -20.63 -6.94 11.47
N ILE A 119 -21.87 -7.46 11.62
CA ILE A 119 -22.13 -8.63 12.46
C ILE A 119 -21.42 -9.86 11.88
N LEU A 120 -21.50 -10.08 10.57
CA LEU A 120 -20.80 -11.20 9.90
C LEU A 120 -19.28 -11.06 10.01
N MET A 121 -18.73 -9.85 9.84
CA MET A 121 -17.31 -9.59 10.03
C MET A 121 -16.85 -9.95 11.45
N LYS A 122 -17.61 -9.55 12.48
CA LYS A 122 -17.33 -9.89 13.88
C LYS A 122 -17.32 -11.38 14.13
N THR A 123 -18.30 -12.12 13.57
CA THR A 123 -18.38 -13.59 13.72
C THR A 123 -17.20 -14.32 13.07
N MET A 124 -16.63 -13.75 12.01
CA MET A 124 -15.46 -14.28 11.31
C MET A 124 -14.12 -13.78 11.89
N GLY A 125 -14.15 -12.96 12.95
CA GLY A 125 -12.95 -12.44 13.61
C GLY A 125 -12.23 -11.33 12.84
N PHE A 126 -12.86 -10.68 11.86
CA PHE A 126 -12.25 -9.56 11.15
C PHE A 126 -12.30 -8.28 11.99
N THR A 127 -11.19 -7.54 11.96
CA THR A 127 -11.07 -6.25 12.63
C THR A 127 -11.52 -5.11 11.74
N LEU A 128 -11.97 -4.01 12.36
CA LEU A 128 -12.22 -2.76 11.66
C LEU A 128 -10.89 -2.02 11.47
N ASN A 129 -10.49 -1.86 10.24
CA ASN A 129 -9.31 -1.12 9.83
C ASN A 129 -9.61 -0.28 8.58
N VAL A 130 -8.65 0.52 8.11
CA VAL A 130 -8.83 1.39 6.94
C VAL A 130 -9.29 0.59 5.71
N ILE A 131 -8.73 -0.60 5.49
CA ILE A 131 -9.05 -1.45 4.33
C ILE A 131 -10.49 -1.98 4.41
N THR A 132 -10.89 -2.56 5.55
CA THR A 132 -12.24 -3.11 5.74
C THR A 132 -13.31 -2.03 5.73
N LEU A 133 -13.02 -0.84 6.29
CA LEU A 133 -13.93 0.29 6.23
C LEU A 133 -14.04 0.89 4.81
N SER A 134 -12.92 0.98 4.08
CA SER A 134 -12.95 1.37 2.67
C SER A 134 -13.76 0.38 1.84
N SER A 135 -13.70 -0.93 2.17
CA SER A 135 -14.54 -1.95 1.54
C SER A 135 -16.04 -1.74 1.79
N LEU A 136 -16.43 -1.26 2.99
CA LEU A 136 -17.81 -0.90 3.28
C LEU A 136 -18.27 0.28 2.41
N VAL A 137 -17.42 1.30 2.21
CA VAL A 137 -17.73 2.44 1.31
C VAL A 137 -17.93 1.96 -0.12
N LEU A 138 -17.04 1.09 -0.62
CA LEU A 138 -17.17 0.45 -1.93
C LEU A 138 -18.46 -0.37 -2.01
N GLY A 139 -18.75 -1.14 -0.96
CA GLY A 139 -19.97 -1.93 -0.83
C GLY A 139 -21.24 -1.10 -0.91
N VAL A 140 -21.24 0.14 -0.39
CA VAL A 140 -22.41 1.05 -0.49
C VAL A 140 -22.84 1.25 -1.95
N GLY A 141 -21.88 1.53 -2.86
CA GLY A 141 -22.19 1.71 -4.28
C GLY A 141 -22.82 0.48 -4.92
N MET A 142 -22.34 -0.72 -4.56
CA MET A 142 -22.83 -1.99 -5.11
C MET A 142 -24.12 -2.49 -4.44
N MET A 143 -24.29 -2.22 -3.13
CA MET A 143 -25.50 -2.63 -2.37
C MET A 143 -26.78 -1.93 -2.87
N VAL A 144 -26.64 -0.71 -3.34
CA VAL A 144 -27.77 0.10 -3.84
C VAL A 144 -28.41 -0.54 -5.08
N ASP A 145 -27.62 -1.24 -5.90
CA ASP A 145 -28.04 -1.82 -7.16
C ASP A 145 -29.21 -2.81 -6.99
N ASN A 146 -29.07 -3.77 -6.07
CA ASN A 146 -30.13 -4.75 -5.78
C ASN A 146 -31.44 -4.08 -5.36
N SER A 147 -31.35 -3.07 -4.49
CA SER A 147 -32.51 -2.34 -3.98
C SER A 147 -33.20 -1.50 -5.06
N ILE A 148 -32.45 -0.91 -5.99
CA ILE A 148 -32.98 -0.15 -7.12
C ILE A 148 -33.75 -1.06 -8.08
N VAL A 149 -33.18 -2.23 -8.43
CA VAL A 149 -33.81 -3.16 -9.37
C VAL A 149 -35.13 -3.69 -8.82
N VAL A 150 -35.18 -4.06 -7.52
CA VAL A 150 -36.45 -4.48 -6.87
C VAL A 150 -37.46 -3.35 -6.84
N LEU A 151 -37.06 -2.15 -6.44
CA LEU A 151 -37.93 -0.99 -6.37
C LEU A 151 -38.51 -0.63 -7.74
N GLU A 152 -37.70 -0.63 -8.79
CA GLU A 152 -38.16 -0.38 -10.17
C GLU A 152 -39.15 -1.45 -10.64
N SER A 153 -38.90 -2.72 -10.35
CA SER A 153 -39.79 -3.80 -10.69
C SER A 153 -41.15 -3.63 -9.96
N CYS A 154 -41.15 -3.30 -8.66
CA CYS A 154 -42.34 -3.01 -7.93
C CYS A 154 -43.17 -1.86 -8.55
N PHE A 155 -42.49 -0.78 -9.01
CA PHE A 155 -43.20 0.31 -9.73
C PHE A 155 -43.81 -0.15 -11.04
N ARG A 156 -43.13 -1.02 -11.80
CA ARG A 156 -43.62 -1.56 -13.08
C ARG A 156 -44.93 -2.37 -12.90
N PHE A 157 -45.07 -3.10 -11.80
CA PHE A 157 -46.25 -3.91 -11.46
C PHE A 157 -47.32 -3.13 -10.75
N THR A 158 -47.12 -1.84 -10.42
CA THR A 158 -48.11 -1.02 -9.74
C THR A 158 -49.03 -0.33 -10.72
N ASP A 159 -50.33 -0.67 -10.70
CA ASP A 159 -51.33 0.03 -11.46
C ASP A 159 -51.61 1.44 -10.91
N LYS A 160 -51.75 2.43 -11.84
CA LYS A 160 -52.00 3.82 -11.48
C LYS A 160 -53.36 3.95 -10.79
N GLY A 161 -53.37 4.14 -9.47
CA GLY A 161 -54.58 4.36 -8.67
C GLY A 161 -54.94 3.24 -7.72
N GLY A 162 -54.12 2.19 -7.61
CA GLY A 162 -54.38 1.02 -6.79
C GLY A 162 -54.37 1.25 -5.26
N GLY A 163 -55.18 0.46 -4.56
CA GLY A 163 -55.29 0.45 -3.10
C GLY A 163 -54.17 -0.35 -2.41
N PHE A 164 -54.33 -0.59 -1.09
CA PHE A 164 -53.31 -1.33 -0.28
C PHE A 164 -53.06 -2.76 -0.78
N VAL A 165 -54.13 -3.47 -1.18
CA VAL A 165 -54.06 -4.86 -1.65
C VAL A 165 -53.26 -4.94 -2.97
N GLU A 166 -53.47 -3.98 -3.87
CA GLU A 166 -52.76 -3.90 -5.16
C GLU A 166 -51.30 -3.54 -4.98
N THR A 167 -50.99 -2.61 -4.07
CA THR A 167 -49.59 -2.28 -3.72
C THR A 167 -48.87 -3.50 -3.13
N ARG A 168 -49.54 -4.29 -2.29
CA ARG A 168 -48.98 -5.54 -1.73
C ARG A 168 -48.72 -6.57 -2.82
N LYS A 169 -49.69 -6.76 -3.75
CA LYS A 169 -49.56 -7.66 -4.86
C LYS A 169 -48.40 -7.22 -5.78
N ALA A 170 -48.34 -5.95 -6.13
CA ALA A 170 -47.25 -5.39 -6.94
C ALA A 170 -45.85 -5.56 -6.29
N ALA A 171 -45.78 -5.45 -4.95
CA ALA A 171 -44.51 -5.70 -4.24
C ALA A 171 -44.08 -7.17 -4.32
N ILE A 172 -45.04 -8.11 -4.19
CA ILE A 172 -44.74 -9.56 -4.27
C ILE A 172 -44.38 -9.94 -5.70
N ASP A 173 -45.27 -9.64 -6.67
CA ASP A 173 -45.09 -10.01 -8.07
C ASP A 173 -43.87 -9.32 -8.67
N GLY A 174 -43.65 -8.03 -8.35
CA GLY A 174 -42.49 -7.27 -8.79
C GLY A 174 -41.17 -7.81 -8.24
N THR A 175 -41.15 -8.24 -6.98
CA THR A 175 -39.93 -8.86 -6.40
C THR A 175 -39.70 -10.23 -7.01
N ALA A 176 -40.72 -11.05 -7.16
CA ALA A 176 -40.62 -12.39 -7.77
C ALA A 176 -40.10 -12.33 -9.21
N ALA A 177 -40.54 -11.35 -10.01
CA ALA A 177 -40.14 -11.20 -11.41
C ALA A 177 -38.65 -10.91 -11.63
N VAL A 178 -37.94 -10.39 -10.61
CA VAL A 178 -36.50 -10.05 -10.72
C VAL A 178 -35.59 -10.89 -9.82
N LEU A 179 -36.21 -11.81 -9.05
CA LEU A 179 -35.50 -12.59 -8.01
C LEU A 179 -34.33 -13.37 -8.56
N GLU A 180 -34.51 -14.16 -9.62
CA GLU A 180 -33.49 -14.99 -10.22
C GLU A 180 -32.33 -14.15 -10.79
N SER A 181 -32.67 -13.05 -11.46
CA SER A 181 -31.69 -12.14 -12.05
C SER A 181 -30.83 -11.46 -10.98
N ILE A 182 -31.41 -11.04 -9.85
CA ILE A 182 -30.69 -10.39 -8.74
C ILE A 182 -29.82 -11.41 -7.99
N ILE A 183 -30.32 -12.60 -7.74
CA ILE A 183 -29.52 -13.68 -7.12
C ILE A 183 -28.33 -14.02 -8.02
N GLY A 184 -28.56 -14.23 -9.31
CA GLY A 184 -27.51 -14.54 -10.27
C GLY A 184 -26.46 -13.46 -10.35
N GLY A 185 -26.85 -12.18 -10.45
CA GLY A 185 -25.93 -11.03 -10.46
C GLY A 185 -25.13 -10.91 -9.15
N THR A 186 -25.81 -11.12 -7.99
CA THR A 186 -25.13 -11.08 -6.68
C THR A 186 -24.12 -12.23 -6.53
N VAL A 187 -24.50 -13.44 -6.90
CA VAL A 187 -23.60 -14.62 -6.88
C VAL A 187 -22.41 -14.39 -7.80
N THR A 188 -22.64 -13.88 -9.00
CA THR A 188 -21.55 -13.57 -9.96
C THR A 188 -20.58 -12.54 -9.36
N THR A 189 -21.09 -11.51 -8.71
CA THR A 189 -20.25 -10.51 -8.05
C THR A 189 -19.49 -11.08 -6.85
N CYS A 190 -20.14 -11.90 -6.01
CA CYS A 190 -19.49 -12.55 -4.87
C CYS A 190 -18.36 -13.50 -5.27
N VAL A 191 -18.57 -14.27 -6.34
CA VAL A 191 -17.59 -15.26 -6.84
C VAL A 191 -16.30 -14.62 -7.29
N VAL A 192 -16.31 -13.38 -7.76
CA VAL A 192 -15.11 -12.61 -8.13
C VAL A 192 -14.15 -12.43 -6.95
N PHE A 193 -14.66 -12.34 -5.73
CA PHE A 193 -13.84 -12.14 -4.53
C PHE A 193 -13.33 -13.44 -3.89
N ILE A 194 -13.80 -14.61 -4.34
CA ILE A 194 -13.32 -15.92 -3.82
C ILE A 194 -11.82 -16.11 -4.05
N PRO A 195 -11.24 -15.78 -5.21
CA PRO A 195 -9.79 -15.92 -5.42
C PRO A 195 -8.95 -15.14 -4.42
N LEU A 196 -9.42 -13.99 -3.88
CA LEU A 196 -8.70 -13.24 -2.85
C LEU A 196 -8.52 -14.05 -1.55
N ALA A 197 -9.45 -14.97 -1.26
CA ALA A 197 -9.32 -15.85 -0.10
C ALA A 197 -8.20 -16.89 -0.25
N LEU A 198 -7.78 -17.17 -1.49
CA LEU A 198 -6.77 -18.18 -1.85
C LEU A 198 -5.37 -17.57 -2.02
N ILE A 199 -5.27 -16.25 -2.12
CA ILE A 199 -3.97 -15.56 -2.24
C ILE A 199 -3.22 -15.70 -0.91
N SER A 200 -1.93 -16.04 -1.01
CA SER A 200 -0.96 -16.01 0.09
C SER A 200 -0.10 -14.73 0.00
N GLY A 201 0.80 -14.54 0.96
CA GLY A 201 1.67 -13.36 0.98
C GLY A 201 1.02 -12.12 1.58
N MET A 202 1.59 -10.97 1.29
CA MET A 202 1.15 -9.68 1.80
C MET A 202 -0.20 -9.27 1.22
N SER A 203 -0.40 -9.43 -0.11
CA SER A 203 -1.68 -9.19 -0.78
C SER A 203 -2.81 -9.99 -0.15
N GLY A 204 -2.56 -11.27 0.17
CA GLY A 204 -3.54 -12.13 0.81
C GLY A 204 -3.95 -11.62 2.19
N GLN A 205 -2.98 -11.21 3.03
CA GLN A 205 -3.26 -10.69 4.36
C GLN A 205 -4.04 -9.37 4.30
N MET A 206 -3.75 -8.49 3.36
CA MET A 206 -4.39 -7.19 3.21
C MET A 206 -5.77 -7.28 2.57
N PHE A 207 -5.93 -8.05 1.48
CA PHE A 207 -7.13 -8.00 0.65
C PHE A 207 -8.15 -9.10 0.94
N LYS A 208 -7.77 -10.15 1.66
CA LYS A 208 -8.72 -11.17 2.11
C LYS A 208 -9.84 -10.59 2.98
N PRO A 209 -9.57 -9.75 4.01
CA PRO A 209 -10.63 -9.09 4.77
C PRO A 209 -11.50 -8.17 3.91
N LEU A 210 -10.90 -7.46 2.93
CA LEU A 210 -11.62 -6.61 1.98
C LEU A 210 -12.62 -7.42 1.15
N GLY A 211 -12.16 -8.50 0.51
CA GLY A 211 -13.01 -9.35 -0.32
C GLY A 211 -14.20 -9.92 0.47
N PHE A 212 -13.95 -10.48 1.65
CA PHE A 212 -15.03 -11.00 2.51
C PHE A 212 -15.99 -9.92 2.99
N THR A 213 -15.50 -8.71 3.31
CA THR A 213 -16.36 -7.59 3.69
C THR A 213 -17.34 -7.24 2.56
N ILE A 214 -16.87 -7.17 1.32
CA ILE A 214 -17.73 -6.92 0.14
C ILE A 214 -18.74 -8.05 -0.04
N VAL A 215 -18.33 -9.31 0.06
CA VAL A 215 -19.24 -10.48 -0.03
C VAL A 215 -20.32 -10.41 1.04
N PHE A 216 -19.97 -10.07 2.28
CA PHE A 216 -20.95 -9.93 3.36
C PHE A 216 -21.93 -8.77 3.10
N CYS A 217 -21.44 -7.64 2.57
CA CYS A 217 -22.26 -6.52 2.14
C CYS A 217 -23.24 -6.93 1.05
N MET A 218 -22.78 -7.67 0.04
CA MET A 218 -23.60 -8.12 -1.08
C MET A 218 -24.69 -9.11 -0.65
N ILE A 219 -24.34 -10.08 0.20
CA ILE A 219 -25.32 -11.04 0.77
C ILE A 219 -26.35 -10.30 1.64
N ALA A 220 -25.91 -9.39 2.49
CA ALA A 220 -26.79 -8.59 3.34
C ALA A 220 -27.71 -7.69 2.50
N SER A 221 -27.19 -7.09 1.43
CA SER A 221 -27.98 -6.28 0.49
C SER A 221 -29.03 -7.13 -0.24
N LEU A 222 -28.66 -8.32 -0.70
CA LEU A 222 -29.61 -9.24 -1.35
C LEU A 222 -30.77 -9.57 -0.41
N ILE A 223 -30.48 -9.96 0.83
CA ILE A 223 -31.51 -10.26 1.84
C ILE A 223 -32.40 -9.02 2.10
N SER A 224 -31.78 -7.85 2.25
CA SER A 224 -32.48 -6.58 2.46
C SER A 224 -33.35 -6.20 1.26
N ALA A 225 -32.85 -6.38 0.04
CA ALA A 225 -33.63 -6.10 -1.19
C ALA A 225 -34.82 -7.02 -1.36
N MET A 226 -34.70 -8.29 -0.93
CA MET A 226 -35.80 -9.27 -1.02
C MET A 226 -36.82 -9.15 0.12
N THR A 227 -36.47 -8.56 1.26
CA THR A 227 -37.33 -8.50 2.45
C THR A 227 -37.72 -7.09 2.83
N LEU A 228 -36.72 -6.23 3.12
CA LEU A 228 -36.93 -4.88 3.64
C LEU A 228 -37.48 -3.94 2.57
N VAL A 229 -36.99 -3.99 1.35
CA VAL A 229 -37.42 -3.09 0.26
C VAL A 229 -38.89 -3.29 -0.09
N PRO A 230 -39.40 -4.52 -0.37
CA PRO A 230 -40.82 -4.72 -0.65
C PRO A 230 -41.69 -4.43 0.56
N LEU A 231 -41.23 -4.71 1.79
CA LEU A 231 -41.98 -4.35 3.01
C LEU A 231 -42.15 -2.83 3.14
N CYS A 232 -41.07 -2.08 2.99
CA CYS A 232 -41.09 -0.63 3.01
C CYS A 232 -41.89 -0.05 1.84
N TYR A 233 -41.89 -0.69 0.67
CA TYR A 233 -42.71 -0.30 -0.47
C TYR A 233 -44.21 -0.35 -0.13
N VAL A 234 -44.66 -1.42 0.49
CA VAL A 234 -46.08 -1.56 0.94
C VAL A 234 -46.41 -0.53 2.01
N TYR A 235 -45.49 -0.24 2.94
CA TYR A 235 -45.72 0.68 4.06
C TYR A 235 -45.75 2.15 3.62
N TYR A 236 -44.71 2.60 2.86
CA TYR A 236 -44.56 4.00 2.45
C TYR A 236 -45.40 4.37 1.22
N ARG A 237 -45.79 3.39 0.38
CA ARG A 237 -46.51 3.58 -0.88
C ARG A 237 -45.94 4.70 -1.73
N PRO A 238 -44.73 4.57 -2.20
CA PRO A 238 -44.10 5.58 -3.05
C PRO A 238 -44.89 5.68 -4.36
N LYS A 239 -44.88 6.87 -4.97
CA LYS A 239 -45.51 7.13 -6.26
C LYS A 239 -44.46 7.56 -7.28
N GLU A 240 -44.36 6.85 -8.37
CA GLU A 240 -43.52 7.30 -9.46
C GLU A 240 -44.16 8.53 -10.13
N LYS A 241 -43.43 9.64 -10.18
CA LYS A 241 -43.88 10.85 -10.87
C LYS A 241 -43.50 10.77 -12.34
N GLU A 242 -44.47 11.03 -13.23
CA GLU A 242 -44.27 11.02 -14.69
C GLU A 242 -43.28 12.11 -15.16
N ASN A 243 -43.27 13.25 -14.47
CA ASN A 243 -42.36 14.38 -14.73
C ASN A 243 -41.29 14.47 -13.63
N THR A 244 -40.29 13.60 -13.71
CA THR A 244 -39.07 13.71 -12.84
C THR A 244 -38.05 14.65 -13.49
N PRO A 245 -37.17 15.25 -12.71
CA PRO A 245 -36.10 16.11 -13.28
C PRO A 245 -35.26 15.41 -14.37
N ALA A 246 -35.08 14.08 -14.28
CA ALA A 246 -34.34 13.27 -15.24
C ALA A 246 -35.21 12.75 -16.42
N SER A 247 -36.56 12.79 -16.35
CA SER A 247 -37.43 12.13 -17.33
C SER A 247 -37.32 12.70 -18.73
N GLY A 248 -37.18 14.01 -18.87
CA GLY A 248 -37.02 14.67 -20.18
C GLY A 248 -35.71 14.28 -20.88
N ILE A 249 -34.60 14.30 -20.12
CA ILE A 249 -33.27 13.89 -20.62
C ILE A 249 -33.28 12.41 -20.99
N MET A 250 -33.88 11.58 -20.14
CA MET A 250 -33.92 10.12 -20.35
C MET A 250 -34.74 9.74 -21.60
N ARG A 251 -35.92 10.36 -21.82
CA ARG A 251 -36.70 10.14 -23.04
C ARG A 251 -35.96 10.57 -24.31
N ALA A 252 -35.26 11.71 -24.25
CA ALA A 252 -34.45 12.18 -25.37
C ALA A 252 -33.30 11.20 -25.66
N LEU A 253 -32.62 10.69 -24.62
CA LEU A 253 -31.56 9.68 -24.74
C LEU A 253 -32.08 8.36 -25.29
N GLN A 254 -33.23 7.85 -24.81
CA GLN A 254 -33.84 6.61 -25.31
C GLN A 254 -34.22 6.72 -26.80
N ASN A 255 -34.82 7.84 -27.21
CA ASN A 255 -35.19 8.07 -28.61
C ASN A 255 -33.95 8.22 -29.51
N GLY A 256 -32.94 8.96 -29.05
CA GLY A 256 -31.65 9.04 -29.71
C GLY A 256 -30.96 7.69 -29.84
N TYR A 257 -30.99 6.87 -28.78
CA TYR A 257 -30.46 5.54 -28.78
C TYR A 257 -31.09 4.61 -29.83
N ARG A 258 -32.42 4.56 -29.89
CA ARG A 258 -33.13 3.75 -30.91
C ARG A 258 -32.65 4.11 -32.33
N SER A 259 -32.62 5.40 -32.66
CA SER A 259 -32.16 5.87 -33.97
C SER A 259 -30.66 5.59 -34.22
N LEU A 260 -29.83 5.70 -33.19
CA LEU A 260 -28.39 5.38 -33.28
C LEU A 260 -28.18 3.90 -33.51
N MET A 261 -28.87 3.04 -32.72
CA MET A 261 -28.75 1.58 -32.81
C MET A 261 -29.16 1.02 -34.17
N GLU A 262 -30.24 1.54 -34.79
CA GLU A 262 -30.61 1.18 -36.14
C GLU A 262 -29.48 1.43 -37.15
N LYS A 263 -28.74 2.54 -37.00
CA LYS A 263 -27.58 2.86 -37.85
C LYS A 263 -26.39 1.97 -37.57
N LEU A 264 -26.06 1.70 -36.27
CA LEU A 264 -24.93 0.89 -35.85
C LEU A 264 -25.12 -0.58 -36.26
N LEU A 265 -26.34 -1.14 -36.14
CA LEU A 265 -26.64 -2.49 -36.59
C LEU A 265 -26.47 -2.71 -38.10
N LYS A 266 -26.55 -1.63 -38.93
CA LYS A 266 -26.22 -1.68 -40.34
C LYS A 266 -24.72 -1.75 -40.61
N LYS A 267 -23.89 -1.23 -39.70
CA LYS A 267 -22.41 -1.14 -39.85
C LYS A 267 -21.65 -1.99 -38.82
N LYS A 268 -22.09 -3.23 -38.60
CA LYS A 268 -21.59 -4.12 -37.54
C LYS A 268 -20.06 -4.26 -37.51
N ALA A 269 -19.44 -4.47 -38.66
CA ALA A 269 -17.98 -4.65 -38.77
C ALA A 269 -17.20 -3.39 -38.34
N MET A 270 -17.73 -2.20 -38.68
CA MET A 270 -17.12 -0.91 -38.31
C MET A 270 -17.18 -0.73 -36.77
N VAL A 271 -18.32 -1.05 -36.12
CA VAL A 271 -18.49 -0.94 -34.69
C VAL A 271 -17.51 -1.85 -33.94
N MET A 272 -17.42 -3.14 -34.37
CA MET A 272 -16.50 -4.10 -33.79
C MET A 272 -15.03 -3.70 -34.03
N GLY A 273 -14.70 -3.23 -35.24
CA GLY A 273 -13.35 -2.73 -35.54
C GLY A 273 -12.94 -1.56 -34.67
N THR A 274 -13.83 -0.58 -34.47
CA THR A 274 -13.57 0.55 -33.56
C THR A 274 -13.39 0.10 -32.13
N ALA A 275 -14.22 -0.82 -31.63
CA ALA A 275 -14.10 -1.35 -30.26
C ALA A 275 -12.76 -2.07 -30.05
N VAL A 276 -12.30 -2.88 -31.02
CA VAL A 276 -11.00 -3.56 -30.95
C VAL A 276 -9.84 -2.56 -30.96
N VAL A 277 -9.90 -1.54 -31.83
CA VAL A 277 -8.88 -0.47 -31.87
C VAL A 277 -8.80 0.27 -30.54
N LEU A 278 -9.94 0.58 -29.90
CA LEU A 278 -9.96 1.22 -28.58
C LEU A 278 -9.33 0.33 -27.49
N VAL A 279 -9.57 -0.99 -27.52
CA VAL A 279 -8.93 -1.92 -26.57
C VAL A 279 -7.41 -1.95 -26.79
N ILE A 280 -6.95 -2.03 -28.05
CA ILE A 280 -5.50 -2.00 -28.35
C ILE A 280 -4.88 -0.67 -27.88
N PHE A 281 -5.56 0.45 -28.12
CA PHE A 281 -5.12 1.76 -27.66
C PHE A 281 -5.03 1.83 -26.13
N SER A 282 -6.00 1.24 -25.41
CA SER A 282 -5.96 1.22 -23.94
C SER A 282 -4.78 0.38 -23.41
N LEU A 283 -4.46 -0.75 -24.04
CA LEU A 283 -3.29 -1.54 -23.69
C LEU A 283 -1.97 -0.77 -23.98
N PHE A 284 -1.95 0.03 -25.02
CA PHE A 284 -0.82 0.93 -25.28
C PHE A 284 -0.69 2.00 -24.17
N LEU A 285 -1.80 2.57 -23.69
CA LEU A 285 -1.76 3.50 -22.54
C LEU A 285 -1.23 2.82 -21.27
N ALA A 286 -1.60 1.57 -21.05
CA ALA A 286 -1.10 0.79 -19.89
C ALA A 286 0.43 0.70 -19.87
N THR A 287 1.10 0.62 -21.03
CA THR A 287 2.59 0.58 -21.10
C THR A 287 3.25 1.92 -20.77
N LYS A 288 2.49 3.01 -20.68
CA LYS A 288 2.99 4.34 -20.31
C LYS A 288 2.80 4.67 -18.84
N LEU A 289 2.02 3.87 -18.12
CA LEU A 289 1.78 4.04 -16.70
C LEU A 289 2.97 3.49 -15.89
N LYS A 290 3.33 4.21 -14.83
CA LYS A 290 4.30 3.73 -13.85
C LYS A 290 3.67 2.61 -13.03
N THR A 291 4.51 1.74 -12.49
CA THR A 291 4.09 0.69 -11.55
C THR A 291 4.70 0.95 -10.18
N GLU A 292 3.90 0.80 -9.14
CA GLU A 292 4.34 0.87 -7.76
C GLU A 292 3.59 -0.16 -6.91
N LEU A 293 4.18 -0.59 -5.81
CA LEU A 293 3.53 -1.59 -4.96
C LEU A 293 2.29 -0.99 -4.28
N MET A 294 2.49 0.15 -3.61
CA MET A 294 1.43 0.92 -2.95
C MET A 294 1.65 2.41 -3.17
N PRO A 295 0.57 3.18 -3.35
CA PRO A 295 0.68 4.63 -3.45
C PRO A 295 1.18 5.21 -2.12
N ALA A 296 2.22 6.03 -2.18
CA ALA A 296 2.72 6.77 -1.03
C ALA A 296 1.69 7.83 -0.61
N ASP A 297 1.32 7.81 0.65
CA ASP A 297 0.51 8.88 1.23
C ASP A 297 1.43 9.98 1.80
N ASP A 298 1.05 11.23 1.59
CA ASP A 298 1.79 12.38 2.08
C ASP A 298 1.51 12.60 3.58
N GLN A 299 2.32 11.99 4.44
CA GLN A 299 2.21 12.09 5.90
C GLN A 299 2.91 13.32 6.46
N GLY A 300 3.61 14.10 5.64
CA GLY A 300 4.41 15.21 6.12
C GLY A 300 5.62 14.77 6.95
N THR A 301 6.08 13.54 6.82
CA THR A 301 7.21 13.02 7.60
C THR A 301 8.35 12.63 6.67
N ILE A 302 9.54 13.15 6.93
CA ILE A 302 10.78 12.85 6.20
C ILE A 302 11.77 12.22 7.17
N ALA A 303 12.23 11.02 6.88
CA ALA A 303 13.35 10.39 7.56
C ALA A 303 14.64 10.70 6.81
N VAL A 304 15.59 11.30 7.51
CA VAL A 304 16.94 11.58 7.02
C VAL A 304 17.89 10.63 7.75
N THR A 305 18.42 9.65 7.06
CA THR A 305 19.43 8.74 7.60
C THR A 305 20.79 9.27 7.25
N ILE A 306 21.63 9.49 8.25
CA ILE A 306 22.97 10.06 8.12
C ILE A 306 23.96 8.98 8.56
N GLU A 307 24.74 8.46 7.63
CA GLU A 307 25.81 7.51 7.90
C GLU A 307 27.13 8.26 7.93
N THR A 308 27.79 8.25 9.08
CA THR A 308 29.10 8.86 9.27
C THR A 308 30.22 7.83 9.05
N GLN A 309 31.43 8.30 8.87
CA GLN A 309 32.58 7.41 8.79
C GLN A 309 32.69 6.59 10.09
N PRO A 310 32.87 5.27 10.00
CA PRO A 310 33.01 4.43 11.18
C PRO A 310 34.24 4.78 12.01
N GLY A 311 34.10 4.73 13.33
CA GLY A 311 35.19 4.98 14.26
C GLY A 311 35.41 6.46 14.62
N LEU A 312 34.53 7.36 14.18
CA LEU A 312 34.54 8.75 14.64
C LEU A 312 34.15 8.80 16.14
N LYS A 313 34.79 9.70 16.88
CA LYS A 313 34.35 10.04 18.24
C LYS A 313 32.96 10.68 18.21
N ILE A 314 32.18 10.47 19.27
CA ILE A 314 30.80 10.96 19.35
C ILE A 314 30.72 12.48 19.19
N GLU A 315 31.72 13.22 19.63
CA GLU A 315 31.80 14.68 19.49
C GLU A 315 31.94 15.12 18.03
N GLU A 316 32.63 14.33 17.20
CA GLU A 316 32.78 14.60 15.76
C GLU A 316 31.49 14.23 15.02
N VAL A 317 30.87 13.11 15.39
CA VAL A 317 29.54 12.73 14.90
C VAL A 317 28.54 13.81 15.24
N ASP A 318 28.55 14.31 16.47
CA ASP A 318 27.63 15.36 16.92
C ASP A 318 27.75 16.65 16.07
N LYS A 319 28.94 17.05 15.65
CA LYS A 319 29.11 18.21 14.75
C LYS A 319 28.42 18.03 13.40
N ILE A 320 28.51 16.80 12.84
CA ILE A 320 27.84 16.46 11.58
C ILE A 320 26.32 16.50 11.77
N LEU A 321 25.83 15.95 12.88
CA LEU A 321 24.41 15.93 13.22
C LEU A 321 23.84 17.33 13.46
N GLN A 322 24.55 18.18 14.19
CA GLN A 322 24.18 19.58 14.39
C GLN A 322 24.09 20.37 13.07
N ARG A 323 24.94 20.05 12.07
CA ARG A 323 24.82 20.65 10.75
C ARG A 323 23.51 20.24 10.08
N ALA A 324 23.10 18.96 10.21
CA ALA A 324 21.85 18.47 9.66
C ALA A 324 20.63 19.12 10.37
N GLU A 325 20.67 19.21 11.70
CA GLU A 325 19.65 19.91 12.50
C GLU A 325 19.52 21.38 12.08
N ASN A 326 20.64 22.09 11.95
CA ASN A 326 20.67 23.49 11.50
C ASN A 326 20.15 23.68 10.08
N TYR A 327 20.31 22.69 9.19
CA TYR A 327 19.80 22.73 7.83
C TYR A 327 18.29 22.58 7.82
N VAL A 328 17.74 21.56 8.50
CA VAL A 328 16.30 21.29 8.50
C VAL A 328 15.50 22.38 9.23
N THR A 329 16.08 22.99 10.29
CA THR A 329 15.43 24.09 11.04
C THR A 329 15.28 25.38 10.24
N GLN A 330 16.00 25.55 9.14
CA GLN A 330 15.83 26.70 8.25
C GLN A 330 14.62 26.56 7.32
N ASP A 331 14.04 25.36 7.20
CA ASP A 331 12.88 25.14 6.34
C ASP A 331 11.59 25.69 6.98
N PRO A 332 10.87 26.59 6.30
CA PRO A 332 9.65 27.21 6.85
C PRO A 332 8.49 26.22 7.04
N ASP A 333 8.50 25.09 6.33
CA ASP A 333 7.46 24.06 6.40
C ASP A 333 7.73 23.02 7.51
N LEU A 334 8.88 23.10 8.21
CA LEU A 334 9.16 22.25 9.35
C LEU A 334 8.26 22.65 10.55
N ASP A 335 7.68 21.63 11.20
CA ASP A 335 6.98 21.77 12.48
C ASP A 335 7.90 21.40 13.64
N SER A 336 8.45 20.20 13.60
CA SER A 336 9.35 19.67 14.63
C SER A 336 10.26 18.59 14.06
N TYR A 337 11.30 18.19 14.80
CA TYR A 337 12.16 17.08 14.41
C TYR A 337 12.67 16.29 15.62
N MET A 338 12.97 15.02 15.38
CA MET A 338 13.60 14.15 16.35
C MET A 338 14.87 13.56 15.75
N LEU A 339 15.98 13.63 16.48
CA LEU A 339 17.26 13.05 16.12
C LEU A 339 17.60 11.90 17.07
N SER A 340 18.06 10.78 16.52
CA SER A 340 18.57 9.65 17.30
C SER A 340 19.84 9.08 16.66
N TYR A 341 20.87 8.80 17.47
CA TYR A 341 22.11 8.14 17.10
C TYR A 341 22.49 7.14 18.20
N GLY A 342 23.03 5.98 17.84
CA GLY A 342 23.50 4.98 18.80
C GLY A 342 22.41 4.25 19.59
N SER A 343 21.14 4.67 19.51
CA SER A 343 20.03 4.09 20.26
C SER A 343 19.51 2.82 19.57
N SER A 344 19.68 1.69 20.21
CA SER A 344 19.28 0.37 19.70
C SER A 344 17.77 0.07 19.81
N GLY A 345 16.96 0.96 20.41
CA GLY A 345 15.59 0.61 20.83
C GLY A 345 14.47 1.02 19.86
N LEU A 346 14.62 2.09 19.10
CA LEU A 346 13.56 2.66 18.24
C LEU A 346 13.87 2.66 16.74
N SER A 347 15.14 2.55 16.37
CA SER A 347 15.52 2.43 14.96
C SER A 347 15.18 1.04 14.45
N MET A 348 14.23 0.95 13.52
CA MET A 348 14.00 -0.28 12.74
C MET A 348 15.13 -0.57 11.74
N ASN A 349 16.16 0.26 11.68
CA ASN A 349 17.35 0.01 10.88
C ASN A 349 18.19 -1.08 11.55
N MET A 350 18.06 -2.26 11.06
CA MET A 350 18.87 -3.41 11.44
C MET A 350 20.32 -3.17 11.06
N GLY A 351 21.16 -2.73 12.01
CA GLY A 351 22.59 -2.94 11.94
C GLY A 351 23.46 -1.84 11.32
N GLY A 352 22.99 -0.59 11.22
CA GLY A 352 23.83 0.52 10.76
C GLY A 352 24.28 1.47 11.89
N SER A 353 25.51 1.96 11.84
CA SER A 353 26.08 3.03 12.69
C SER A 353 25.56 4.43 12.27
N GLY A 354 24.36 4.53 11.73
CA GLY A 354 23.79 5.76 11.23
C GLY A 354 22.92 6.50 12.26
N ALA A 355 22.87 7.82 12.13
CA ALA A 355 21.87 8.64 12.82
C ALA A 355 20.60 8.74 11.98
N THR A 356 19.45 8.80 12.64
CA THR A 356 18.17 9.07 11.99
C THR A 356 17.60 10.39 12.52
N LEU A 357 17.39 11.33 11.61
CA LEU A 357 16.65 12.56 11.88
C LEU A 357 15.28 12.42 11.23
N THR A 358 14.25 12.37 12.04
CA THR A 358 12.85 12.36 11.58
C THR A 358 12.28 13.75 11.68
N ALA A 359 11.98 14.35 10.53
CA ALA A 359 11.39 15.68 10.44
C ALA A 359 9.88 15.57 10.20
N TYR A 360 9.11 16.33 10.96
CA TYR A 360 7.66 16.46 10.85
C TYR A 360 7.34 17.83 10.23
N LEU A 361 6.62 17.81 9.12
CA LEU A 361 6.23 19.02 8.41
C LEU A 361 4.84 19.47 8.84
N LYS A 362 4.58 20.78 8.76
CA LYS A 362 3.29 21.39 9.07
C LYS A 362 2.17 20.82 8.19
N ASP A 363 0.97 20.70 8.73
CA ASP A 363 -0.20 20.22 7.98
C ASP A 363 -0.67 21.22 6.91
N ASP A 364 -0.54 22.53 7.17
CA ASP A 364 -0.96 23.64 6.30
C ASP A 364 0.15 24.15 5.37
N ARG A 365 1.17 23.31 5.11
CA ARG A 365 2.31 23.66 4.26
C ARG A 365 1.94 23.91 2.81
N GLY A 366 2.67 24.84 2.18
CA GLY A 366 2.47 25.19 0.76
C GLY A 366 3.10 24.19 -0.23
N ARG A 367 4.09 23.40 0.20
CA ARG A 367 4.83 22.42 -0.61
C ARG A 367 4.45 20.98 -0.20
N LYS A 368 4.39 20.07 -1.17
CA LYS A 368 4.24 18.63 -0.89
C LYS A 368 5.52 18.08 -0.27
N THR A 369 5.40 17.02 0.54
CA THR A 369 6.57 16.36 1.16
C THR A 369 7.61 15.95 0.13
N ASP A 370 7.21 15.43 -1.05
CA ASP A 370 8.13 15.07 -2.12
C ASP A 370 8.93 16.25 -2.70
N GLN A 371 8.38 17.46 -2.67
CA GLN A 371 9.08 18.65 -3.12
C GLN A 371 10.15 19.07 -2.11
N VAL A 372 9.79 19.07 -0.83
CA VAL A 372 10.75 19.35 0.26
C VAL A 372 11.85 18.29 0.28
N LEU A 373 11.49 17.02 0.16
CA LEU A 373 12.44 15.91 0.11
C LEU A 373 13.43 16.04 -1.05
N LYS A 374 12.99 16.42 -2.25
CA LYS A 374 13.87 16.64 -3.41
C LYS A 374 14.82 17.80 -3.21
N GLU A 375 14.36 18.89 -2.60
CA GLU A 375 15.21 20.03 -2.25
C GLU A 375 16.28 19.64 -1.23
N TRP A 376 15.89 18.98 -0.15
CA TRP A 376 16.83 18.53 0.88
C TRP A 376 17.81 17.48 0.32
N LYS A 377 17.33 16.52 -0.47
CA LYS A 377 18.17 15.49 -1.12
C LYS A 377 19.25 16.16 -1.95
N ARG A 378 18.88 17.10 -2.83
CA ARG A 378 19.82 17.82 -3.70
C ARG A 378 20.91 18.56 -2.94
N ASP A 379 20.59 19.12 -1.78
CA ASP A 379 21.52 19.97 -1.03
C ASP A 379 22.35 19.15 -0.03
N MET A 380 21.77 18.18 0.65
CA MET A 380 22.48 17.30 1.59
C MET A 380 23.42 16.30 0.89
N GLN A 381 23.11 15.86 -0.32
CA GLN A 381 23.97 14.99 -1.12
C GLN A 381 25.33 15.62 -1.51
N LYS A 382 25.48 16.94 -1.34
CA LYS A 382 26.77 17.62 -1.58
C LYS A 382 27.75 17.50 -0.40
N TRP A 383 27.31 16.92 0.71
CA TRP A 383 28.15 16.73 1.88
C TRP A 383 29.11 15.54 1.64
N SER A 384 30.42 15.78 1.81
CA SER A 384 31.45 14.80 1.49
C SER A 384 31.94 14.00 2.70
N ASP A 385 31.53 14.39 3.92
CA ASP A 385 31.97 13.83 5.19
C ASP A 385 30.98 12.81 5.78
N CYS A 386 29.82 12.66 5.16
CA CYS A 386 28.81 11.66 5.52
C CYS A 386 27.98 11.26 4.31
N SER A 387 27.39 10.08 4.36
CA SER A 387 26.36 9.65 3.42
C SER A 387 24.97 10.00 3.96
N VAL A 388 24.13 10.61 3.13
CA VAL A 388 22.77 11.03 3.56
C VAL A 388 21.75 10.43 2.63
N SER A 389 20.85 9.61 3.18
CA SER A 389 19.67 9.11 2.49
C SER A 389 18.40 9.73 3.07
N LEU A 390 17.47 10.09 2.19
CA LEU A 390 16.20 10.72 2.59
C LEU A 390 15.03 9.93 2.05
N GLU A 391 14.07 9.66 2.91
CA GLU A 391 12.83 8.96 2.57
C GLU A 391 11.62 9.67 3.14
N SER A 392 10.52 9.72 2.39
CA SER A 392 9.22 10.09 2.97
C SER A 392 8.62 8.87 3.64
N GLN A 393 8.15 9.03 4.87
CA GLN A 393 7.44 7.95 5.57
C GLN A 393 5.98 7.92 5.16
N SER A 394 5.46 6.70 4.92
CA SER A 394 4.04 6.47 4.65
C SER A 394 3.34 5.85 5.87
N SER A 395 2.01 5.94 5.93
CA SER A 395 1.18 5.40 7.03
C SER A 395 1.30 3.88 7.21
N LEU A 396 1.82 3.18 6.22
CA LEU A 396 2.05 1.73 6.25
C LEU A 396 3.37 1.33 6.93
N GLY A 397 4.12 2.29 7.45
CA GLY A 397 5.35 2.10 8.19
C GLY A 397 6.61 2.27 7.35
N SER A 398 7.70 2.72 7.98
CA SER A 398 9.00 2.94 7.36
C SER A 398 9.63 1.69 6.73
N GLY A 399 9.18 0.50 7.08
CA GLY A 399 9.64 -0.76 6.48
C GLY A 399 8.94 -1.15 5.17
N MET A 400 7.88 -0.43 4.79
CA MET A 400 7.09 -0.67 3.56
C MET A 400 7.13 0.52 2.59
N SER A 401 7.88 1.57 2.90
CA SER A 401 8.22 2.61 1.93
C SER A 401 9.17 2.02 0.90
N MET A 402 8.61 1.31 -0.06
CA MET A 402 9.30 0.74 -1.22
C MET A 402 9.36 1.75 -2.36
N GLY A 403 9.50 3.02 -2.04
CA GLY A 403 9.73 4.10 -2.98
C GLY A 403 11.16 4.60 -2.82
N ASN A 404 12.07 4.04 -3.61
CA ASN A 404 13.31 4.65 -4.07
C ASN A 404 14.04 5.60 -3.09
N ALA A 405 14.63 5.06 -2.04
CA ALA A 405 15.72 5.76 -1.38
C ALA A 405 16.87 5.98 -2.38
N GLU A 406 17.12 4.98 -3.23
CA GLU A 406 18.20 4.98 -4.22
C GLU A 406 17.66 4.64 -5.62
N ASP A 407 18.00 5.44 -6.62
CA ASP A 407 17.56 5.22 -8.00
C ASP A 407 18.25 3.99 -8.62
N LEU A 408 19.49 3.70 -8.18
CA LEU A 408 20.25 2.53 -8.55
C LEU A 408 20.48 1.65 -7.33
N GLU A 409 20.11 0.40 -7.43
CA GLU A 409 20.39 -0.62 -6.44
C GLU A 409 20.67 -1.93 -7.15
N TYR A 410 21.90 -2.46 -6.96
CA TYR A 410 22.34 -3.72 -7.52
C TYR A 410 22.83 -4.63 -6.40
N ILE A 411 22.23 -5.79 -6.30
CA ILE A 411 22.58 -6.82 -5.31
C ILE A 411 23.39 -7.89 -6.00
N LEU A 412 24.66 -8.00 -5.63
CA LEU A 412 25.56 -9.04 -6.13
C LEU A 412 25.77 -10.10 -5.06
N VAL A 413 25.78 -11.35 -5.47
CA VAL A 413 26.00 -12.49 -4.57
C VAL A 413 27.08 -13.42 -5.11
N SER A 414 27.89 -13.99 -4.20
CA SER A 414 28.92 -14.95 -4.51
C SER A 414 29.18 -15.91 -3.35
N THR A 415 29.66 -17.11 -3.66
CA THR A 415 30.19 -18.03 -2.64
C THR A 415 31.58 -17.62 -2.16
N GLN A 416 32.29 -16.78 -2.90
CA GLN A 416 33.62 -16.30 -2.60
C GLN A 416 33.60 -14.82 -2.26
N TYR A 417 33.99 -14.47 -1.04
CA TYR A 417 33.99 -13.09 -0.55
C TYR A 417 34.99 -12.19 -1.29
N ASP A 418 36.21 -12.69 -1.54
CA ASP A 418 37.28 -11.89 -2.13
C ASP A 418 36.97 -11.51 -3.59
N ASP A 419 36.37 -12.42 -4.35
CA ASP A 419 35.91 -12.16 -5.73
C ASP A 419 34.83 -11.10 -5.75
N LEU A 420 33.87 -11.23 -4.81
CA LEU A 420 32.78 -10.29 -4.69
C LEU A 420 33.24 -8.89 -4.30
N LYS A 421 34.19 -8.80 -3.37
CA LYS A 421 34.78 -7.53 -2.96
C LYS A 421 35.51 -6.85 -4.11
N LYS A 422 36.34 -7.56 -4.86
CA LYS A 422 37.08 -7.01 -6.03
C LYS A 422 36.08 -6.50 -7.08
N ALA A 423 35.06 -7.29 -7.41
CA ALA A 423 34.05 -6.89 -8.37
C ALA A 423 33.28 -5.64 -7.90
N SER A 424 32.92 -5.57 -6.62
CA SER A 424 32.27 -4.40 -6.03
C SER A 424 33.12 -3.14 -6.14
N ASP A 425 34.42 -3.22 -5.78
CA ASP A 425 35.34 -2.09 -5.82
C ASP A 425 35.54 -1.58 -7.27
N GLU A 426 35.64 -2.50 -8.24
CA GLU A 426 35.78 -2.16 -9.66
C GLU A 426 34.49 -1.54 -10.22
N ILE A 427 33.31 -2.10 -9.90
CA ILE A 427 32.02 -1.57 -10.32
C ILE A 427 31.81 -0.16 -9.76
N VAL A 428 32.06 0.06 -8.46
CA VAL A 428 31.96 1.38 -7.83
C VAL A 428 32.88 2.38 -8.54
N SER A 429 34.14 2.00 -8.78
CA SER A 429 35.08 2.86 -9.51
C SER A 429 34.67 3.17 -10.95
N GLU A 430 34.00 2.23 -11.65
CA GLU A 430 33.48 2.47 -13.01
C GLU A 430 32.24 3.35 -12.99
N LEU A 431 31.32 3.14 -12.03
CA LEU A 431 30.13 3.95 -11.87
C LEU A 431 30.43 5.38 -11.45
N GLN A 432 31.41 5.62 -10.56
CA GLN A 432 31.82 6.96 -10.14
C GLN A 432 32.40 7.82 -11.28
N LYS A 433 32.84 7.21 -12.38
CA LYS A 433 33.35 7.92 -13.58
C LYS A 433 32.21 8.35 -14.52
N ARG A 434 30.98 7.90 -14.28
CA ARG A 434 29.84 8.20 -15.15
C ARG A 434 29.19 9.53 -14.77
N PRO A 435 28.79 10.33 -15.77
CA PRO A 435 28.09 11.61 -15.49
C PRO A 435 26.61 11.43 -15.18
N ASP A 436 26.05 10.25 -15.47
CA ASP A 436 24.61 9.95 -15.32
C ASP A 436 24.25 9.32 -13.95
N ALA A 437 25.26 9.07 -13.11
CA ALA A 437 25.07 8.53 -11.76
C ALA A 437 25.95 9.27 -10.74
N THR A 438 25.44 9.46 -9.53
CA THR A 438 26.12 10.13 -8.41
C THR A 438 25.88 9.36 -7.12
N ASN A 439 26.64 9.67 -6.07
CA ASN A 439 26.51 9.03 -4.74
C ASN A 439 26.56 7.50 -4.81
N ILE A 440 27.58 6.98 -5.50
CA ILE A 440 27.77 5.55 -5.64
C ILE A 440 28.47 5.02 -4.40
N HIS A 441 27.81 4.11 -3.69
CA HIS A 441 28.30 3.45 -2.48
C HIS A 441 28.14 1.94 -2.57
N SER A 442 29.06 1.26 -1.89
CA SER A 442 28.96 -0.19 -1.68
C SER A 442 28.76 -0.49 -0.20
N SER A 443 27.96 -1.49 0.10
CA SER A 443 27.78 -1.95 1.49
C SER A 443 29.09 -2.47 2.13
N LEU A 444 30.14 -2.66 1.37
CA LEU A 444 31.48 -3.02 1.86
C LEU A 444 32.42 -1.80 2.03
N GLU A 445 32.01 -0.62 1.56
CA GLU A 445 32.84 0.59 1.61
C GLU A 445 33.01 1.12 3.04
N ASN A 446 32.04 0.88 3.90
CA ASN A 446 32.07 1.24 5.31
C ASN A 446 32.95 0.26 6.12
N SER A 447 34.25 0.21 5.79
CA SER A 447 35.20 -0.51 6.60
C SER A 447 35.79 0.42 7.66
N ALA A 448 35.65 0.04 8.93
CA ALA A 448 36.31 0.73 10.00
C ALA A 448 37.81 0.31 10.03
N PRO A 449 38.75 1.24 10.17
CA PRO A 449 40.11 0.85 10.45
C PRO A 449 40.16 0.15 11.81
N LEU A 450 40.50 -1.13 11.77
CA LEU A 450 40.59 -1.96 12.97
C LEU A 450 42.10 -2.10 13.32
N VAL A 451 42.44 -1.85 14.59
CA VAL A 451 43.77 -2.21 15.09
C VAL A 451 43.76 -3.71 15.36
N LYS A 452 44.53 -4.45 14.53
CA LYS A 452 44.68 -5.89 14.69
C LYS A 452 45.98 -6.18 15.46
N ILE A 453 45.84 -6.90 16.57
CA ILE A 453 46.95 -7.42 17.36
C ILE A 453 47.08 -8.91 17.05
N ASN A 454 48.13 -9.29 16.36
CA ASN A 454 48.39 -10.67 15.97
C ASN A 454 49.48 -11.25 16.87
N VAL A 455 49.08 -12.00 17.87
CA VAL A 455 49.97 -12.58 18.86
C VAL A 455 50.74 -13.76 18.27
N ASP A 456 52.07 -13.75 18.35
CA ASP A 456 52.91 -14.90 17.99
C ASP A 456 52.84 -15.94 19.10
N PRO A 457 52.25 -17.13 18.83
CA PRO A 457 52.06 -18.13 19.89
C PRO A 457 53.34 -18.72 20.40
N VAL A 458 54.43 -18.74 19.61
CA VAL A 458 55.72 -19.28 20.00
C VAL A 458 56.44 -18.32 20.94
N LYS A 459 56.47 -17.03 20.61
CA LYS A 459 57.06 -16.00 21.46
C LYS A 459 56.25 -15.82 22.74
N ALA A 460 54.94 -15.81 22.69
CA ALA A 460 54.11 -15.72 23.86
C ALA A 460 54.33 -16.92 24.83
N ALA A 461 54.41 -18.15 24.29
CA ALA A 461 54.66 -19.35 25.07
C ALA A 461 56.06 -19.34 25.72
N ALA A 462 57.08 -18.75 25.07
CA ALA A 462 58.43 -18.61 25.64
C ALA A 462 58.43 -17.74 26.92
N GLU A 463 57.51 -16.75 27.00
CA GLU A 463 57.30 -15.88 28.15
C GLU A 463 56.22 -16.43 29.13
N GLY A 464 55.79 -17.67 28.92
CA GLY A 464 54.77 -18.32 29.75
C GLY A 464 53.34 -17.78 29.59
N LEU A 465 53.05 -17.10 28.43
CA LEU A 465 51.75 -16.55 28.12
C LEU A 465 51.08 -17.33 26.97
N SER A 466 49.77 -17.47 27.07
CA SER A 466 48.98 -17.96 25.95
C SER A 466 48.38 -16.78 25.14
N PRO A 467 48.10 -16.94 23.85
CA PRO A 467 47.43 -15.88 23.06
C PRO A 467 46.13 -15.40 23.73
N THR A 468 45.36 -16.28 24.36
CA THR A 468 44.13 -15.92 25.07
C THR A 468 44.43 -15.06 26.29
N ALA A 469 45.47 -15.38 27.06
CA ALA A 469 45.89 -14.58 28.22
C ALA A 469 46.32 -13.17 27.79
N VAL A 470 47.10 -13.06 26.73
CA VAL A 470 47.50 -11.77 26.16
C VAL A 470 46.27 -10.97 25.74
N ALA A 471 45.33 -11.57 24.98
CA ALA A 471 44.14 -10.90 24.55
C ALA A 471 43.27 -10.40 25.72
N SER A 472 43.10 -11.22 26.77
CA SER A 472 42.34 -10.85 27.97
C SER A 472 43.00 -9.69 28.73
N GLN A 473 44.30 -9.72 28.88
CA GLN A 473 45.04 -8.66 29.57
C GLN A 473 44.99 -7.33 28.79
N VAL A 474 45.22 -7.37 27.48
CA VAL A 474 45.11 -6.18 26.62
C VAL A 474 43.68 -5.60 26.64
N TYR A 475 42.65 -6.49 26.57
CA TYR A 475 41.28 -6.08 26.69
C TYR A 475 40.95 -5.35 28.01
N MET A 476 41.44 -5.91 29.16
CA MET A 476 41.24 -5.27 30.46
C MET A 476 41.96 -3.91 30.57
N MET A 477 43.12 -3.78 29.95
CA MET A 477 43.88 -2.52 29.97
C MET A 477 43.21 -1.44 29.12
N VAL A 478 42.67 -1.79 27.97
CA VAL A 478 42.08 -0.83 27.03
C VAL A 478 40.62 -0.49 27.36
N SER A 479 39.83 -1.50 27.78
CA SER A 479 38.38 -1.34 28.01
C SER A 479 38.03 -1.10 29.47
N GLY A 480 39.01 -1.30 30.40
CA GLY A 480 38.75 -1.33 31.82
C GLY A 480 37.98 -2.59 32.28
N THR A 481 37.68 -2.65 33.53
CA THR A 481 36.90 -3.76 34.14
C THR A 481 36.01 -3.25 35.26
N THR A 482 34.81 -3.78 35.39
CA THR A 482 33.95 -3.56 36.56
C THR A 482 34.48 -4.38 37.74
N ALA A 483 35.04 -3.70 38.71
CA ALA A 483 35.64 -4.32 39.84
C ALA A 483 34.60 -4.79 40.89
N THR A 484 33.56 -3.99 41.05
CA THR A 484 32.42 -4.31 41.97
C THR A 484 31.23 -3.41 41.65
N THR A 485 30.08 -3.77 42.18
CA THR A 485 28.87 -2.95 42.11
C THR A 485 28.50 -2.54 43.52
N LEU A 486 28.28 -1.26 43.74
CA LEU A 486 27.85 -0.70 45.03
C LEU A 486 26.36 -0.40 44.98
N ASN A 487 25.61 -0.83 45.99
CA ASN A 487 24.22 -0.45 46.16
C ASN A 487 24.15 0.83 47.02
N VAL A 488 23.73 1.94 46.40
CA VAL A 488 23.57 3.22 47.09
C VAL A 488 22.12 3.64 46.96
N ASP A 489 21.41 3.76 48.05
CA ASP A 489 19.98 4.15 48.10
C ASP A 489 19.06 3.32 47.22
N GLY A 490 19.36 2.02 47.04
CA GLY A 490 18.59 1.10 46.23
C GLY A 490 18.96 1.09 44.74
N ASN A 491 19.95 1.90 44.34
CA ASN A 491 20.51 1.91 42.98
C ASN A 491 21.85 1.20 42.96
N ASP A 492 22.05 0.35 41.99
CA ASP A 492 23.31 -0.34 41.76
C ASP A 492 24.22 0.54 40.93
N ILE A 493 25.40 0.90 41.49
CA ILE A 493 26.43 1.71 40.85
C ILE A 493 27.65 0.85 40.59
N ASP A 494 28.03 0.69 39.34
CA ASP A 494 29.23 -0.04 38.96
C ASP A 494 30.49 0.77 39.26
N VAL A 495 31.45 0.10 39.88
CA VAL A 495 32.80 0.65 40.10
C VAL A 495 33.70 0.11 38.98
N LYS A 496 33.91 0.96 37.97
CA LYS A 496 34.79 0.66 36.84
C LYS A 496 36.22 1.09 37.16
N VAL A 497 37.19 0.21 36.88
CA VAL A 497 38.61 0.50 36.95
C VAL A 497 39.18 0.53 35.53
N GLU A 498 39.70 1.64 35.14
CA GLU A 498 40.27 1.86 33.82
C GLU A 498 41.53 2.73 33.88
N TYR A 499 42.35 2.69 32.86
CA TYR A 499 43.44 3.63 32.68
C TYR A 499 42.93 4.99 32.21
N ALA A 500 43.75 6.01 32.34
CA ALA A 500 43.39 7.35 31.80
C ALA A 500 43.10 7.27 30.29
N ASP A 501 42.16 8.04 29.82
CA ASP A 501 41.66 8.01 28.40
C ASP A 501 42.76 8.22 27.36
N ASP A 502 43.82 8.89 27.75
CA ASP A 502 44.96 9.20 26.86
C ASP A 502 46.13 8.20 26.99
N GLU A 503 46.03 7.13 27.85
CA GLU A 503 47.16 6.21 28.05
C GLU A 503 47.37 5.25 26.88
N TYR A 504 46.29 4.77 26.22
CA TYR A 504 46.37 3.78 25.15
C TYR A 504 45.59 4.21 23.88
N ASP A 505 45.56 5.50 23.59
CA ASP A 505 44.78 6.09 22.49
C ASP A 505 45.50 6.05 21.12
N THR A 506 46.80 5.67 21.10
CA THR A 506 47.61 5.56 19.87
C THR A 506 48.24 4.19 19.72
N ILE A 507 48.61 3.81 18.47
CA ILE A 507 49.29 2.53 18.19
C ILE A 507 50.61 2.45 18.94
N ASP A 508 51.38 3.52 18.98
CA ASP A 508 52.69 3.53 19.65
C ASP A 508 52.53 3.25 21.15
N LYS A 509 51.51 3.79 21.77
CA LYS A 509 51.18 3.52 23.20
C LYS A 509 50.68 2.12 23.41
N LEU A 510 49.90 1.57 22.48
CA LEU A 510 49.45 0.17 22.52
C LEU A 510 50.63 -0.81 22.38
N GLN A 511 51.61 -0.49 21.53
CA GLN A 511 52.83 -1.28 21.40
C GLN A 511 53.65 -1.32 22.68
N GLY A 512 53.59 -0.24 23.46
CA GLY A 512 54.24 -0.08 24.76
C GLY A 512 53.58 -0.80 25.94
N ILE A 513 52.40 -1.44 25.75
CA ILE A 513 51.75 -2.21 26.82
C ILE A 513 52.67 -3.26 27.36
N VAL A 514 52.84 -3.26 28.68
CA VAL A 514 53.66 -4.22 29.38
C VAL A 514 52.78 -5.25 30.08
N LEU A 515 52.93 -6.52 29.70
CA LEU A 515 52.17 -7.62 30.22
C LEU A 515 52.92 -8.40 31.28
N PRO A 516 52.31 -8.71 32.43
CA PRO A 516 52.96 -9.55 33.44
C PRO A 516 53.01 -10.99 32.95
N THR A 517 54.20 -11.64 33.13
CA THR A 517 54.41 -13.05 32.79
C THR A 517 54.19 -13.98 33.97
N ALA A 518 53.88 -15.24 33.70
CA ALA A 518 53.67 -16.26 34.75
C ALA A 518 54.89 -16.53 35.59
N THR A 519 56.06 -16.14 35.11
CA THR A 519 57.37 -16.29 35.78
C THR A 519 57.75 -15.15 36.72
N GLY A 520 56.88 -14.11 36.84
CA GLY A 520 57.11 -12.93 37.69
C GLY A 520 57.90 -11.82 37.00
N GLY A 521 58.12 -11.92 35.70
CA GLY A 521 58.69 -10.87 34.83
C GLY A 521 57.60 -10.06 34.13
N SER A 522 58.03 -9.24 33.19
CA SER A 522 57.16 -8.47 32.30
C SER A 522 57.68 -8.47 30.88
N VAL A 523 56.81 -8.46 29.89
CA VAL A 523 57.15 -8.41 28.45
C VAL A 523 56.34 -7.35 27.76
N ALA A 524 56.96 -6.61 26.86
CA ALA A 524 56.23 -5.63 26.01
C ALA A 524 55.39 -6.33 24.95
N LEU A 525 54.19 -5.83 24.70
CA LEU A 525 53.27 -6.41 23.71
C LEU A 525 53.93 -6.49 22.33
N MET A 526 54.71 -5.49 21.95
CA MET A 526 55.45 -5.45 20.66
C MET A 526 56.46 -6.59 20.48
N ASP A 527 56.95 -7.18 21.55
CA ASP A 527 57.92 -8.27 21.47
C ASP A 527 57.28 -9.61 21.12
N ILE A 528 55.97 -9.76 21.44
CA ILE A 528 55.22 -11.01 21.32
C ILE A 528 54.07 -10.89 20.29
N ALA A 529 53.75 -9.70 19.79
CA ALA A 529 52.65 -9.48 18.88
C ALA A 529 53.05 -8.46 17.78
N ASP A 530 52.46 -8.63 16.62
CA ASP A 530 52.47 -7.67 15.51
C ASP A 530 51.21 -6.82 15.55
N ILE A 531 51.35 -5.50 15.57
CA ILE A 531 50.23 -4.55 15.73
C ILE A 531 50.16 -3.66 14.50
N GLY A 532 49.04 -3.67 13.84
CA GLY A 532 48.84 -2.87 12.62
C GLY A 532 47.39 -2.59 12.33
N PHE A 533 47.14 -1.66 11.44
CA PHE A 533 45.80 -1.40 10.93
C PHE A 533 45.39 -2.48 9.93
N LYS A 534 44.14 -2.87 10.02
CA LYS A 534 43.46 -3.70 9.02
C LYS A 534 42.08 -3.13 8.76
N ASP A 535 41.77 -2.94 7.50
CA ASP A 535 40.42 -2.63 7.12
C ASP A 535 39.53 -3.85 7.29
N SER A 536 38.44 -3.70 8.04
CA SER A 536 37.46 -4.76 8.27
C SER A 536 36.06 -4.22 7.99
N PRO A 537 35.27 -4.90 7.17
CA PRO A 537 33.88 -4.50 6.99
C PRO A 537 33.14 -4.59 8.33
N GLN A 538 32.30 -3.62 8.62
CA GLN A 538 31.49 -3.60 9.86
C GLN A 538 30.51 -4.77 9.93
N SER A 539 29.95 -5.15 8.77
CA SER A 539 29.02 -6.27 8.66
C SER A 539 29.28 -7.06 7.37
N ILE A 540 29.06 -8.35 7.42
CA ILE A 540 29.07 -9.24 6.27
C ILE A 540 27.68 -9.84 6.14
N THR A 541 26.97 -9.45 5.09
CA THR A 541 25.62 -9.95 4.81
C THR A 541 25.70 -11.20 3.95
N LYS A 542 24.86 -12.18 4.27
CA LYS A 542 24.67 -13.39 3.46
C LYS A 542 23.21 -13.57 3.13
N SER A 543 22.92 -13.93 1.89
CA SER A 543 21.62 -14.37 1.40
C SER A 543 21.76 -15.78 0.84
N ASP A 544 20.92 -16.71 1.26
CA ASP A 544 20.95 -18.12 0.81
C ASP A 544 22.35 -18.77 0.87
N LYS A 545 23.09 -18.52 1.96
CA LYS A 545 24.47 -18.99 2.22
C LYS A 545 25.54 -18.37 1.30
N GLN A 546 25.20 -17.43 0.43
CA GLN A 546 26.13 -16.67 -0.40
C GLN A 546 26.42 -15.32 0.25
N TYR A 547 27.65 -14.82 0.08
CA TYR A 547 27.99 -13.44 0.45
C TYR A 547 27.22 -12.48 -0.44
N GLN A 548 26.71 -11.41 0.13
CA GLN A 548 25.93 -10.39 -0.54
C GLN A 548 26.61 -9.03 -0.42
N VAL A 549 26.63 -8.29 -1.52
CA VAL A 549 27.02 -6.88 -1.59
C VAL A 549 25.92 -6.11 -2.28
N THR A 550 25.55 -4.98 -1.71
CA THR A 550 24.61 -4.05 -2.32
C THR A 550 25.37 -2.81 -2.78
N ILE A 551 25.23 -2.46 -4.06
CA ILE A 551 25.77 -1.24 -4.65
C ILE A 551 24.60 -0.31 -4.91
N THR A 552 24.64 0.87 -4.31
CA THR A 552 23.59 1.90 -4.42
C THR A 552 24.09 3.15 -5.10
N GLY A 553 23.19 3.94 -5.66
CA GLY A 553 23.52 5.21 -6.28
C GLY A 553 22.30 6.00 -6.71
N THR A 554 22.49 7.28 -7.00
CA THR A 554 21.43 8.19 -7.45
C THR A 554 21.65 8.56 -8.92
N LEU A 555 20.57 8.53 -9.71
CA LEU A 555 20.59 9.02 -11.09
C LEU A 555 20.59 10.55 -11.12
N THR A 556 21.30 11.14 -12.07
CA THR A 556 21.29 12.59 -12.29
C THR A 556 19.94 13.06 -12.87
N GLU A 557 19.61 14.33 -12.68
CA GLU A 557 18.39 14.94 -13.22
C GLU A 557 18.27 14.69 -14.73
N GLY A 558 17.14 14.10 -15.16
CA GLY A 558 16.87 13.76 -16.56
C GLY A 558 17.22 12.34 -17.00
N ALA A 559 17.86 11.56 -16.14
CA ALA A 559 18.06 10.12 -16.38
C ALA A 559 16.77 9.35 -16.03
N ASP A 560 16.48 8.32 -16.80
CA ASP A 560 15.27 7.51 -16.70
C ASP A 560 15.59 6.01 -16.55
N SER A 561 14.55 5.18 -16.55
CA SER A 561 14.69 3.72 -16.48
C SER A 561 15.55 3.15 -17.62
N THR A 562 15.58 3.81 -18.78
CA THR A 562 16.42 3.37 -19.91
C THR A 562 17.90 3.60 -19.62
N THR A 563 18.23 4.63 -18.83
CA THR A 563 19.58 4.89 -18.33
C THR A 563 20.01 3.81 -17.33
N LYS A 564 19.10 3.41 -16.42
CA LYS A 564 19.35 2.28 -15.49
C LYS A 564 19.66 0.98 -16.23
N ASP A 565 18.87 0.65 -17.26
CA ASP A 565 19.10 -0.54 -18.08
C ASP A 565 20.43 -0.49 -18.83
N LYS A 566 20.85 0.68 -19.31
CA LYS A 566 22.17 0.88 -19.92
C LYS A 566 23.30 0.68 -18.93
N ILE A 567 23.19 1.28 -17.74
CA ILE A 567 24.17 1.10 -16.66
C ILE A 567 24.32 -0.38 -16.31
N GLN A 568 23.22 -1.09 -16.15
CA GLN A 568 23.24 -2.52 -15.86
C GLN A 568 24.02 -3.29 -16.95
N LYS A 569 23.68 -3.11 -18.22
CA LYS A 569 24.31 -3.83 -19.34
C LYS A 569 25.77 -3.43 -19.57
N GLU A 570 26.09 -2.16 -19.42
CA GLU A 570 27.41 -1.62 -19.75
C GLU A 570 28.42 -1.78 -18.60
N VAL A 571 27.97 -1.83 -17.36
CA VAL A 571 28.84 -1.91 -16.18
C VAL A 571 28.63 -3.23 -15.44
N ILE A 572 27.44 -3.48 -14.92
CA ILE A 572 27.20 -4.61 -13.99
C ILE A 572 27.39 -5.96 -14.68
N ASP A 573 26.77 -6.15 -15.85
CA ASP A 573 26.77 -7.44 -16.56
C ASP A 573 28.17 -7.91 -16.95
N LYS A 574 29.15 -7.02 -17.04
CA LYS A 574 30.56 -7.38 -17.33
C LYS A 574 31.20 -8.18 -16.20
N TYR A 575 30.79 -7.90 -14.96
CA TYR A 575 31.34 -8.53 -13.76
C TYR A 575 30.57 -9.77 -13.33
N LEU A 576 29.47 -10.06 -13.98
CA LEU A 576 28.75 -11.31 -13.76
C LEU A 576 29.55 -12.49 -14.35
N SER A 577 29.89 -13.43 -13.52
CA SER A 577 30.68 -14.60 -13.86
C SER A 577 30.06 -15.85 -13.25
N GLY A 578 30.69 -17.03 -13.48
CA GLY A 578 30.18 -18.27 -12.88
C GLY A 578 30.17 -18.28 -11.33
N THR A 579 30.94 -17.38 -10.69
CA THR A 579 31.01 -17.25 -9.23
C THR A 579 30.20 -16.07 -8.71
N ILE A 580 29.94 -15.03 -9.53
CA ILE A 580 29.21 -13.83 -9.15
C ILE A 580 27.92 -13.75 -9.96
N SER A 581 26.79 -13.65 -9.28
CA SER A 581 25.48 -13.46 -9.89
C SER A 581 24.80 -12.23 -9.31
N MET A 582 23.94 -11.61 -10.10
CA MET A 582 23.07 -10.53 -9.64
C MET A 582 21.79 -11.15 -9.11
N GLN A 583 21.42 -10.75 -7.90
CA GLN A 583 20.13 -11.09 -7.31
C GLN A 583 19.14 -9.95 -7.58
N GLU A 584 17.90 -10.29 -7.89
CA GLU A 584 16.85 -9.30 -8.02
C GLU A 584 16.64 -8.60 -6.69
N ASN A 585 16.49 -7.27 -6.71
CA ASN A 585 16.20 -6.48 -5.53
C ASN A 585 14.94 -7.04 -4.83
N THR A 586 14.99 -7.17 -3.51
CA THR A 586 13.90 -7.73 -2.70
C THR A 586 12.58 -7.00 -2.95
N SER A 587 12.62 -5.67 -3.10
CA SER A 587 11.44 -4.84 -3.39
C SER A 587 10.85 -5.16 -4.77
N THR A 588 11.69 -5.25 -5.79
CA THR A 588 11.27 -5.59 -7.16
C THR A 588 10.72 -7.02 -7.23
N LYS A 589 11.41 -7.96 -6.59
CA LYS A 589 10.96 -9.35 -6.48
C LYS A 589 9.60 -9.45 -5.80
N MET A 590 9.43 -8.79 -4.65
CA MET A 590 8.17 -8.76 -3.92
C MET A 590 7.05 -8.12 -4.76
N MET A 591 7.32 -7.01 -5.45
CA MET A 591 6.38 -6.37 -6.35
C MET A 591 5.94 -7.32 -7.47
N ASN A 592 6.90 -8.00 -8.12
CA ASN A 592 6.62 -8.96 -9.20
C ASN A 592 5.79 -10.16 -8.70
N GLU A 593 6.13 -10.71 -7.53
CA GLU A 593 5.41 -11.82 -6.91
C GLU A 593 3.98 -11.43 -6.53
N GLU A 594 3.79 -10.26 -5.93
CA GLU A 594 2.47 -9.77 -5.54
C GLU A 594 1.61 -9.41 -6.77
N PHE A 595 2.18 -8.79 -7.79
CA PHE A 595 1.48 -8.51 -9.05
C PHE A 595 1.11 -9.79 -9.80
N ALA A 596 1.99 -10.78 -9.82
CA ALA A 596 1.68 -12.09 -10.40
C ALA A 596 0.55 -12.80 -9.64
N SER A 597 0.56 -12.75 -8.31
CA SER A 597 -0.48 -13.33 -7.45
C SER A 597 -1.85 -12.67 -7.69
N LEU A 598 -1.91 -11.34 -7.75
CA LEU A 598 -3.13 -10.61 -8.08
C LEU A 598 -3.57 -10.84 -9.52
N GLY A 599 -2.65 -10.91 -10.48
CA GLY A 599 -2.93 -11.26 -11.87
C GLY A 599 -3.56 -12.66 -12.00
N GLN A 600 -3.04 -13.65 -11.27
CA GLN A 600 -3.63 -15.00 -11.21
C GLN A 600 -5.03 -14.98 -10.58
N ALA A 601 -5.24 -14.17 -9.53
CA ALA A 601 -6.56 -14.00 -8.91
C ALA A 601 -7.57 -13.40 -9.89
N ILE A 602 -7.19 -12.37 -10.65
CA ILE A 602 -8.04 -11.76 -11.69
C ILE A 602 -8.38 -12.79 -12.76
N ALA A 603 -7.39 -13.54 -13.28
CA ALA A 603 -7.62 -14.58 -14.27
C ALA A 603 -8.57 -15.67 -13.75
N THR A 604 -8.38 -16.12 -12.50
CA THR A 604 -9.26 -17.08 -11.84
C THR A 604 -10.66 -16.53 -11.65
N ALA A 605 -10.80 -15.27 -11.26
CA ALA A 605 -12.10 -14.60 -11.11
C ALA A 605 -12.85 -14.53 -12.45
N VAL A 606 -12.17 -14.13 -13.54
CA VAL A 606 -12.75 -14.12 -14.89
C VAL A 606 -13.23 -15.52 -15.30
N PHE A 607 -12.45 -16.54 -15.02
CA PHE A 607 -12.85 -17.94 -15.28
C PHE A 607 -14.06 -18.37 -14.45
N LEU A 608 -14.07 -18.05 -13.15
CA LEU A 608 -15.20 -18.41 -12.27
C LEU A 608 -16.48 -17.67 -12.65
N VAL A 609 -16.38 -16.40 -13.04
CA VAL A 609 -17.52 -15.63 -13.58
C VAL A 609 -18.06 -16.29 -14.84
N PHE A 610 -17.19 -16.74 -15.74
CA PHE A 610 -17.63 -17.48 -16.93
C PHE A 610 -18.41 -18.74 -16.56
N VAL A 611 -17.92 -19.52 -15.59
CA VAL A 611 -18.58 -20.78 -15.15
C VAL A 611 -19.96 -20.47 -14.55
N VAL A 612 -20.05 -19.47 -13.66
CA VAL A 612 -21.34 -19.10 -13.04
C VAL A 612 -22.33 -18.60 -14.08
N MET A 613 -21.88 -17.76 -15.01
CA MET A 613 -22.75 -17.27 -16.08
C MET A 613 -23.18 -18.38 -17.05
N ALA A 614 -22.26 -19.33 -17.35
CA ALA A 614 -22.60 -20.47 -18.20
C ALA A 614 -23.68 -21.35 -17.55
N ALA A 615 -23.63 -21.50 -16.23
CA ALA A 615 -24.66 -22.19 -15.46
C ALA A 615 -25.99 -21.40 -15.43
N GLN A 616 -25.92 -20.08 -15.23
CA GLN A 616 -27.10 -19.21 -15.14
C GLN A 616 -27.86 -19.09 -16.47
N PHE A 617 -27.15 -18.95 -17.60
CA PHE A 617 -27.76 -18.82 -18.92
C PHE A 617 -27.99 -20.15 -19.62
N GLU A 618 -27.56 -21.27 -19.02
CA GLU A 618 -27.57 -22.60 -19.65
C GLU A 618 -26.93 -22.60 -21.05
N SER A 619 -26.09 -21.60 -21.34
CA SER A 619 -25.52 -21.35 -22.66
C SER A 619 -24.15 -20.69 -22.56
N PRO A 620 -23.05 -21.39 -22.92
CA PRO A 620 -21.72 -20.78 -23.00
C PRO A 620 -21.65 -19.58 -23.97
N LYS A 621 -22.52 -19.57 -24.96
CA LYS A 621 -22.60 -18.52 -25.98
C LYS A 621 -23.01 -17.17 -25.41
N PHE A 622 -24.05 -17.13 -24.58
CA PHE A 622 -24.50 -15.90 -23.91
C PHE A 622 -23.47 -15.44 -22.88
N SER A 623 -22.84 -16.38 -22.17
CA SER A 623 -21.76 -16.04 -21.22
C SER A 623 -20.59 -15.35 -21.88
N ILE A 624 -20.11 -15.86 -23.03
CA ILE A 624 -19.05 -15.20 -23.82
C ILE A 624 -19.48 -13.82 -24.28
N MET A 625 -20.76 -13.63 -24.69
CA MET A 625 -21.27 -12.31 -25.10
C MET A 625 -21.14 -11.30 -23.96
N VAL A 626 -21.57 -11.65 -22.75
CA VAL A 626 -21.51 -10.76 -21.60
C VAL A 626 -20.07 -10.50 -21.20
N MET A 627 -19.19 -11.51 -21.24
CA MET A 627 -17.79 -11.35 -20.88
C MET A 627 -17.00 -10.40 -21.79
N THR A 628 -17.47 -10.11 -22.99
CA THR A 628 -16.84 -9.10 -23.85
C THR A 628 -16.93 -7.68 -23.25
N THR A 629 -17.78 -7.44 -22.27
CA THR A 629 -17.84 -6.16 -21.55
C THR A 629 -16.60 -5.89 -20.71
N ILE A 630 -15.90 -6.95 -20.23
CA ILE A 630 -14.70 -6.82 -19.40
C ILE A 630 -13.55 -6.13 -20.16
N PRO A 631 -13.12 -6.58 -21.35
CA PRO A 631 -12.11 -5.87 -22.14
C PRO A 631 -12.47 -4.42 -22.44
N PHE A 632 -13.74 -4.11 -22.62
CA PHE A 632 -14.17 -2.74 -22.86
C PHE A 632 -14.07 -1.85 -21.63
N ALA A 633 -14.23 -2.41 -20.46
CA ALA A 633 -14.04 -1.68 -19.22
C ALA A 633 -12.59 -1.23 -19.02
N LEU A 634 -11.61 -2.03 -19.46
CA LEU A 634 -10.18 -1.68 -19.40
C LEU A 634 -9.86 -0.38 -20.12
N ILE A 635 -10.62 -0.03 -21.19
CA ILE A 635 -10.46 1.22 -21.93
C ILE A 635 -10.60 2.42 -20.99
N GLY A 636 -11.68 2.43 -20.21
CA GLY A 636 -11.93 3.52 -19.27
C GLY A 636 -10.96 3.53 -18.09
N SER A 637 -10.65 2.38 -17.57
CA SER A 637 -9.75 2.25 -16.42
C SER A 637 -8.34 2.79 -16.71
N PHE A 638 -7.71 2.34 -17.78
CA PHE A 638 -6.37 2.84 -18.15
C PHE A 638 -6.39 4.32 -18.58
N LEU A 639 -7.47 4.77 -19.21
CA LEU A 639 -7.62 6.18 -19.57
C LEU A 639 -7.69 7.07 -18.32
N PHE A 640 -8.46 6.69 -17.30
CA PHE A 640 -8.60 7.48 -16.08
C PHE A 640 -7.33 7.46 -15.24
N LEU A 641 -6.65 6.32 -15.11
CA LEU A 641 -5.33 6.26 -14.47
C LEU A 641 -4.33 7.19 -15.15
N TRP A 642 -4.29 7.18 -16.49
CA TRP A 642 -3.40 8.04 -17.27
C TRP A 642 -3.74 9.53 -17.13
N LEU A 643 -5.02 9.90 -17.13
CA LEU A 643 -5.47 11.31 -17.02
C LEU A 643 -5.12 11.93 -15.65
N VAL A 644 -5.11 11.12 -14.60
CA VAL A 644 -4.85 11.57 -13.23
C VAL A 644 -3.36 11.37 -12.86
N ASP A 645 -2.55 10.78 -13.76
CA ASP A 645 -1.17 10.37 -13.51
C ASP A 645 -1.05 9.44 -12.28
N CYS A 646 -2.02 8.52 -12.13
CA CYS A 646 -2.05 7.55 -11.05
C CYS A 646 -1.37 6.25 -11.52
N PRO A 647 -0.34 5.75 -10.81
CA PRO A 647 0.36 4.54 -11.20
C PRO A 647 -0.49 3.28 -11.03
N ILE A 648 -0.09 2.21 -11.72
CA ILE A 648 -0.66 0.89 -11.49
C ILE A 648 -0.07 0.34 -10.19
N SER A 649 -0.93 0.12 -9.20
CA SER A 649 -0.58 -0.39 -7.88
C SER A 649 -1.38 -1.65 -7.55
N MET A 650 -1.08 -2.28 -6.41
CA MET A 650 -1.89 -3.40 -5.91
C MET A 650 -3.37 -3.00 -5.74
N THR A 651 -3.64 -1.77 -5.30
CA THR A 651 -5.01 -1.25 -5.17
C THR A 651 -5.68 -1.04 -6.52
N SER A 652 -4.94 -0.62 -7.56
CA SER A 652 -5.45 -0.54 -8.93
C SER A 652 -5.81 -1.92 -9.49
N LEU A 653 -4.95 -2.94 -9.25
CA LEU A 653 -5.25 -4.33 -9.65
C LEU A 653 -6.50 -4.89 -8.95
N LEU A 654 -6.69 -4.53 -7.69
CA LEU A 654 -7.91 -4.85 -6.97
C LEU A 654 -9.14 -4.17 -7.58
N GLY A 655 -8.99 -2.93 -8.06
CA GLY A 655 -10.03 -2.24 -8.84
C GLY A 655 -10.40 -3.00 -10.11
N PHE A 656 -9.42 -3.52 -10.85
CA PHE A 656 -9.72 -4.38 -12.01
C PHE A 656 -10.47 -5.65 -11.63
N LEU A 657 -10.11 -6.28 -10.52
CA LEU A 657 -10.84 -7.44 -10.01
C LEU A 657 -12.31 -7.10 -9.69
N MET A 658 -12.54 -6.00 -8.97
CA MET A 658 -13.87 -5.51 -8.62
C MET A 658 -14.70 -5.18 -9.86
N LEU A 659 -14.06 -4.55 -10.84
CA LEU A 659 -14.68 -4.16 -12.10
C LEU A 659 -15.22 -5.37 -12.89
N VAL A 660 -14.53 -6.53 -12.84
CA VAL A 660 -15.01 -7.78 -13.46
C VAL A 660 -16.39 -8.14 -12.90
N GLY A 661 -16.62 -8.00 -11.59
CA GLY A 661 -17.91 -8.33 -10.95
C GLY A 661 -19.02 -7.31 -11.26
N THR A 662 -18.69 -6.02 -11.29
CA THR A 662 -19.69 -4.95 -11.46
C THR A 662 -20.13 -4.76 -12.90
N VAL A 663 -19.21 -4.85 -13.86
CA VAL A 663 -19.51 -4.62 -15.29
C VAL A 663 -20.34 -5.74 -15.90
N VAL A 664 -20.07 -6.98 -15.49
CA VAL A 664 -20.77 -8.15 -15.99
C VAL A 664 -22.27 -8.09 -15.65
N ASN A 665 -22.65 -7.54 -14.49
CA ASN A 665 -24.04 -7.40 -14.06
C ASN A 665 -24.89 -6.62 -15.08
N ASN A 666 -24.37 -5.52 -15.61
CA ASN A 666 -25.07 -4.75 -16.65
C ASN A 666 -25.27 -5.56 -17.95
N GLY A 667 -24.29 -6.37 -18.32
CA GLY A 667 -24.38 -7.26 -19.49
C GLY A 667 -25.41 -8.38 -19.29
N ILE A 668 -25.46 -9.00 -18.08
CA ILE A 668 -26.45 -10.02 -17.73
C ILE A 668 -27.86 -9.48 -17.90
N LEU A 669 -28.15 -8.34 -17.28
CA LEU A 669 -29.47 -7.71 -17.33
C LEU A 669 -29.89 -7.34 -18.77
N TYR A 670 -28.95 -6.91 -19.60
CA TYR A 670 -29.22 -6.63 -21.01
C TYR A 670 -29.58 -7.88 -21.79
N VAL A 671 -28.74 -8.94 -21.70
CA VAL A 671 -28.94 -10.19 -22.44
C VAL A 671 -30.20 -10.92 -22.04
N ASP A 672 -30.50 -10.96 -20.71
CA ASP A 672 -31.73 -11.51 -20.18
C ASP A 672 -32.98 -10.81 -20.74
N THR A 673 -32.99 -9.46 -20.72
CA THR A 673 -34.12 -8.69 -21.29
C THR A 673 -34.25 -8.87 -22.79
N ALA A 674 -33.12 -8.93 -23.52
CA ALA A 674 -33.14 -9.19 -24.95
C ALA A 674 -33.71 -10.58 -25.28
N ASN A 675 -33.39 -11.59 -24.48
CA ASN A 675 -33.95 -12.96 -24.60
C ASN A 675 -35.45 -12.98 -24.31
N GLN A 676 -35.92 -12.29 -23.26
CA GLN A 676 -37.37 -12.16 -22.94
C GLN A 676 -38.13 -11.48 -24.08
N TYR A 677 -37.61 -10.39 -24.67
CA TYR A 677 -38.29 -9.67 -25.74
C TYR A 677 -38.29 -10.44 -27.06
N ARG A 678 -37.31 -11.31 -27.31
CA ARG A 678 -37.30 -12.21 -28.49
C ARG A 678 -38.52 -13.17 -28.53
N ALA A 679 -39.10 -13.47 -27.39
CA ALA A 679 -40.29 -14.31 -27.35
C ALA A 679 -41.54 -13.58 -27.88
N THR A 680 -41.57 -12.25 -27.86
CA THR A 680 -42.74 -11.41 -28.14
C THR A 680 -42.58 -10.46 -29.34
N MET A 681 -41.33 -10.13 -29.74
CA MET A 681 -41.05 -9.11 -30.76
C MET A 681 -40.10 -9.65 -31.83
N ASP A 682 -39.97 -8.92 -32.95
CA ASP A 682 -38.96 -9.21 -34.01
C ASP A 682 -37.55 -9.09 -33.42
N PHE A 683 -36.64 -9.95 -33.85
CA PHE A 683 -35.28 -10.08 -33.30
C PHE A 683 -34.51 -8.74 -33.22
N LYS A 684 -34.56 -7.94 -34.28
CA LYS A 684 -33.84 -6.64 -34.30
C LYS A 684 -34.50 -5.63 -33.37
N GLU A 685 -35.81 -5.61 -33.35
CA GLU A 685 -36.62 -4.74 -32.50
C GLU A 685 -36.42 -5.11 -31.02
N ALA A 686 -36.41 -6.40 -30.69
CA ALA A 686 -36.15 -6.92 -29.35
C ALA A 686 -34.80 -6.45 -28.79
N VAL A 687 -33.74 -6.49 -29.62
CA VAL A 687 -32.40 -6.05 -29.24
C VAL A 687 -32.34 -4.53 -28.99
N ILE A 688 -32.99 -3.73 -29.83
CA ILE A 688 -33.04 -2.27 -29.66
C ILE A 688 -33.85 -1.88 -28.43
N GLU A 689 -35.03 -2.48 -28.28
CA GLU A 689 -35.96 -2.15 -27.20
C GLU A 689 -35.44 -2.63 -25.84
N ALA A 690 -34.74 -3.76 -25.79
CA ALA A 690 -34.05 -4.20 -24.58
C ALA A 690 -33.06 -3.16 -24.07
N GLY A 691 -32.24 -2.59 -24.94
CA GLY A 691 -31.30 -1.52 -24.58
C GLY A 691 -32.01 -0.22 -24.17
N ALA A 692 -33.07 0.16 -24.90
CA ALA A 692 -33.83 1.37 -24.58
C ALA A 692 -34.53 1.27 -23.21
N THR A 693 -35.10 0.10 -22.88
CA THR A 693 -35.78 -0.15 -21.61
C THR A 693 -34.77 -0.22 -20.46
N ARG A 694 -33.65 -0.91 -20.64
CA ARG A 694 -32.62 -1.08 -19.60
C ARG A 694 -31.73 0.14 -19.39
N MET A 695 -31.77 1.11 -20.29
CA MET A 695 -30.95 2.33 -20.19
C MET A 695 -31.15 3.07 -18.87
N ARG A 696 -32.39 3.25 -18.43
CA ARG A 696 -32.70 4.00 -17.20
C ARG A 696 -32.14 3.33 -15.95
N PRO A 697 -32.43 2.03 -15.67
CA PRO A 697 -31.81 1.32 -14.55
C PRO A 697 -30.29 1.32 -14.59
N MET A 698 -29.69 1.03 -15.75
CA MET A 698 -28.23 0.99 -15.90
C MET A 698 -27.60 2.35 -15.60
N PHE A 699 -28.17 3.45 -16.06
CA PHE A 699 -27.65 4.78 -15.71
C PHE A 699 -27.85 5.10 -14.23
N MET A 700 -28.95 4.69 -13.61
CA MET A 700 -29.17 4.91 -12.18
C MET A 700 -28.11 4.19 -11.34
N THR A 701 -27.91 2.90 -11.58
CA THR A 701 -26.96 2.08 -10.81
C THR A 701 -25.55 2.55 -11.04
N THR A 702 -25.12 2.71 -12.30
CA THR A 702 -23.78 3.17 -12.65
C THR A 702 -23.49 4.56 -12.08
N LEU A 703 -24.42 5.52 -12.22
CA LEU A 703 -24.22 6.86 -11.70
C LEU A 703 -24.14 6.87 -10.16
N THR A 704 -24.97 6.07 -9.49
CA THR A 704 -24.92 5.95 -8.02
C THR A 704 -23.60 5.38 -7.56
N THR A 705 -23.08 4.35 -8.20
CA THR A 705 -21.78 3.74 -7.88
C THR A 705 -20.64 4.70 -8.15
N ILE A 706 -20.61 5.35 -9.32
CA ILE A 706 -19.58 6.34 -9.68
C ILE A 706 -19.52 7.46 -8.66
N VAL A 707 -20.69 8.08 -8.35
CA VAL A 707 -20.74 9.25 -7.47
C VAL A 707 -20.42 8.89 -6.02
N ALA A 708 -20.77 7.67 -5.59
CA ALA A 708 -20.34 7.15 -4.28
C ALA A 708 -18.82 7.01 -4.16
N MET A 709 -18.13 6.75 -5.29
CA MET A 709 -16.66 6.60 -5.34
C MET A 709 -15.89 7.90 -5.61
N ILE A 710 -16.55 8.99 -6.01
CA ILE A 710 -15.88 10.27 -6.30
C ILE A 710 -14.99 10.75 -5.15
N PRO A 711 -15.40 10.74 -3.87
CA PRO A 711 -14.54 11.20 -2.79
C PRO A 711 -13.23 10.41 -2.69
N MET A 712 -13.29 9.10 -2.96
CA MET A 712 -12.15 8.21 -2.96
C MET A 712 -11.28 8.42 -4.23
N ALA A 713 -11.90 8.55 -5.41
CA ALA A 713 -11.20 8.85 -6.66
C ALA A 713 -10.50 10.22 -6.64
N ALA A 714 -11.07 11.21 -5.93
CA ALA A 714 -10.50 12.52 -5.68
C ALA A 714 -9.42 12.53 -4.58
N ALA A 715 -9.04 11.37 -4.02
CA ALA A 715 -8.06 11.22 -2.94
C ALA A 715 -8.39 12.06 -1.68
N TYR A 716 -9.66 12.16 -1.33
CA TYR A 716 -10.08 12.93 -0.16
C TYR A 716 -9.69 12.21 1.14
N GLY A 717 -8.80 12.80 1.93
CA GLY A 717 -8.22 12.22 3.14
C GLY A 717 -7.21 11.09 2.85
N ASN A 718 -6.53 10.61 3.89
CA ASN A 718 -5.47 9.60 3.75
C ASN A 718 -6.00 8.25 3.23
N ALA A 719 -7.16 7.81 3.71
CA ALA A 719 -7.80 6.59 3.20
C ALA A 719 -8.19 6.71 1.71
N GLY A 720 -8.59 7.92 1.26
CA GLY A 720 -8.87 8.19 -0.15
C GLY A 720 -7.63 8.04 -1.02
N LYS A 721 -6.48 8.56 -0.58
CA LYS A 721 -5.22 8.43 -1.33
C LYS A 721 -4.80 6.97 -1.51
N THR A 722 -4.83 6.17 -0.45
CA THR A 722 -4.46 4.75 -0.52
C THR A 722 -5.33 3.96 -1.50
N MET A 723 -6.63 4.28 -1.57
CA MET A 723 -7.59 3.57 -2.41
C MET A 723 -7.93 4.28 -3.73
N GLN A 724 -7.24 5.36 -4.05
CA GLN A 724 -7.49 6.18 -5.25
C GLN A 724 -7.40 5.36 -6.53
N GLY A 725 -6.35 4.55 -6.67
CA GLY A 725 -6.14 3.71 -7.84
C GLY A 725 -7.30 2.75 -8.10
N LEU A 726 -7.84 2.12 -7.03
CA LEU A 726 -9.01 1.26 -7.11
C LEU A 726 -10.23 2.04 -7.59
N ALA A 727 -10.51 3.20 -6.98
CA ALA A 727 -11.68 4.01 -7.32
C ALA A 727 -11.60 4.56 -8.76
N LEU A 728 -10.43 5.00 -9.23
CA LEU A 728 -10.22 5.48 -10.60
C LEU A 728 -10.44 4.38 -11.64
N VAL A 729 -9.93 3.17 -11.39
CA VAL A 729 -10.14 2.00 -12.25
C VAL A 729 -11.62 1.68 -12.37
N ASP A 730 -12.33 1.65 -11.24
CA ASP A 730 -13.74 1.28 -11.23
C ASP A 730 -14.63 2.38 -11.85
N VAL A 731 -14.42 3.64 -11.50
CA VAL A 731 -15.14 4.78 -12.09
C VAL A 731 -14.92 4.86 -13.59
N GLY A 732 -13.65 4.83 -14.04
CA GLY A 732 -13.32 4.88 -15.47
C GLY A 732 -13.88 3.68 -16.21
N GLY A 733 -13.72 2.50 -15.65
CA GLY A 733 -14.23 1.24 -16.19
C GLY A 733 -15.76 1.22 -16.31
N LEU A 734 -16.50 1.64 -15.28
CA LEU A 734 -17.96 1.69 -15.27
C LEU A 734 -18.52 2.69 -16.31
N ILE A 735 -17.91 3.87 -16.45
CA ILE A 735 -18.35 4.87 -17.46
C ILE A 735 -18.27 4.26 -18.85
N VAL A 736 -17.12 3.72 -19.22
CA VAL A 736 -16.89 3.22 -20.59
C VAL A 736 -17.62 1.91 -20.82
N SER A 737 -17.61 0.98 -19.85
CA SER A 737 -18.30 -0.31 -19.98
C SER A 737 -19.82 -0.15 -20.12
N THR A 738 -20.45 0.78 -19.39
CA THR A 738 -21.89 1.06 -19.52
C THR A 738 -22.21 1.59 -20.92
N ALA A 739 -21.40 2.50 -21.44
CA ALA A 739 -21.55 2.97 -22.81
C ALA A 739 -21.37 1.84 -23.84
N MET A 740 -20.35 0.99 -23.64
CA MET A 740 -20.08 -0.14 -24.53
C MET A 740 -21.12 -1.26 -24.41
N ALA A 741 -21.65 -1.51 -23.22
CA ALA A 741 -22.74 -2.46 -23.01
C ALA A 741 -24.01 -2.02 -23.76
N LEU A 742 -24.29 -0.73 -23.86
CA LEU A 742 -25.42 -0.21 -24.59
C LEU A 742 -25.16 -0.12 -26.11
N LEU A 743 -23.91 0.11 -26.58
CA LEU A 743 -23.61 0.35 -27.99
C LEU A 743 -23.02 -0.86 -28.71
N VAL A 744 -22.12 -1.58 -28.07
CA VAL A 744 -21.34 -2.67 -28.70
C VAL A 744 -21.94 -4.04 -28.43
N LEU A 745 -22.39 -4.30 -27.18
CA LEU A 745 -22.97 -5.58 -26.81
C LEU A 745 -24.20 -5.97 -27.67
N PRO A 746 -25.15 -5.06 -28.01
CA PRO A 746 -26.23 -5.35 -28.93
C PRO A 746 -25.76 -5.79 -30.32
N VAL A 747 -24.73 -5.13 -30.84
CA VAL A 747 -24.14 -5.46 -32.16
C VAL A 747 -23.48 -6.85 -32.10
N PHE A 748 -22.74 -7.13 -31.02
CA PHE A 748 -22.11 -8.43 -30.80
C PHE A 748 -23.14 -9.53 -30.61
N TYR A 749 -24.24 -9.27 -29.87
CA TYR A 749 -25.37 -10.19 -29.72
C TYR A 749 -25.95 -10.60 -31.08
N VAL A 750 -26.17 -9.61 -31.99
CA VAL A 750 -26.70 -9.88 -33.35
C VAL A 750 -25.68 -10.66 -34.22
N ILE A 751 -24.37 -10.42 -34.08
CA ILE A 751 -23.33 -11.16 -34.80
C ILE A 751 -23.30 -12.63 -34.34
N MET A 752 -23.30 -12.86 -33.04
CA MET A 752 -23.21 -14.19 -32.44
C MET A 752 -24.48 -15.03 -32.64
N SER A 753 -25.65 -14.43 -32.74
CA SER A 753 -26.91 -15.13 -32.95
C SER A 753 -27.06 -15.76 -34.35
N GLY A 754 -26.24 -15.36 -35.32
CA GLY A 754 -26.06 -16.00 -36.62
C GLY A 754 -27.31 -16.09 -37.49
N LYS A 755 -27.37 -17.11 -38.41
CA LYS A 755 -28.49 -17.34 -39.34
C LYS A 755 -29.79 -17.87 -38.67
N ASN A 756 -29.80 -18.15 -37.40
CA ASN A 756 -30.99 -18.61 -36.65
C ASN A 756 -31.87 -17.42 -36.19
N GLN A 757 -31.85 -16.30 -36.90
CA GLN A 757 -32.62 -15.10 -36.57
C GLN A 757 -34.15 -15.33 -36.64
N ASP A 758 -34.61 -16.30 -37.46
CA ASP A 758 -36.02 -16.53 -37.74
C ASP A 758 -36.63 -17.76 -37.00
N LYS A 759 -35.84 -18.52 -36.23
CA LYS A 759 -36.39 -19.60 -35.41
C LYS A 759 -36.65 -19.08 -33.99
N LYS A 760 -37.94 -19.02 -33.62
CA LYS A 760 -38.36 -18.97 -32.20
C LYS A 760 -37.84 -20.25 -31.52
N GLU A 761 -36.67 -20.18 -30.90
CA GLU A 761 -36.33 -21.12 -29.84
C GLU A 761 -37.20 -20.73 -28.66
N ILE A 762 -38.31 -21.44 -28.52
CA ILE A 762 -39.12 -21.46 -27.30
C ILE A 762 -38.19 -22.10 -26.26
N ILE A 763 -37.55 -21.27 -25.46
CA ILE A 763 -36.97 -21.72 -24.18
C ILE A 763 -38.22 -21.83 -23.30
N ASP A 764 -38.67 -23.05 -23.03
CA ASP A 764 -39.69 -23.32 -22.00
C ASP A 764 -39.12 -22.76 -20.71
N VAL A 765 -39.74 -21.65 -20.30
CA VAL A 765 -39.54 -21.09 -18.96
C VAL A 765 -40.69 -21.67 -18.14
N ASP A 766 -40.45 -22.86 -17.58
CA ASP A 766 -41.26 -23.38 -16.47
C ASP A 766 -40.97 -22.62 -15.16
#